data_9cd73d97d28834998d3a48a929adc4ca
#
_entry.id   9cd73d97d28834998d3a48a929adc4ca
#
_cell.length_a   1.000
_cell.length_b   1.000
_cell.length_c   1.000
_cell.angle_alpha   90.00
_cell.angle_beta   90.00
_cell.angle_gamma   90.00
#
_symmetry.space_group_name_H-M   'P 1'
#
loop_
_entity.id
_entity.type
_entity.pdbx_description
1 polymer ?
#
loop_
_entity_poly.entity_id
_entity_poly.type
_entity_poly.pdbx_seq_one_letter_code
_entity_poly.pdbx_strand_id
1 'polypeptide(L)'
;MFIQNTTGPWLLERIKITWFHIILVLSLIDITSQIASAQQTKKPFTVADEIGLTLFNHPGGGRAEVLFSPDGNYFAVWSERGRLDLNRVEDSLRFYRRQDVEAFLKHSDMPQPPSPVLVVDRSDISGGAIGYARWLPDSSGLAFAGHTNGGNQLLLADLRTETVEPLTSATEEVGTFDVRDREHYVYTDFDRAEREGLQQKTATEPLAAATIGTGHSLFELLLPDDYRRHWTQPRSHLWAVTSGKRLEVTQDAAPVDPGEFVVSPDGSSLVTTLPVREAPSSWETLYAPPYASSPFRIRRNELAHQYVKIELKTGSIQSLTDAPKGRDAGWDTGEPRPSWSSDGLAVLLPDTFLSSKDHTPSSPCVAVVDFPSATRTCVATLKGQTDDKGYHSLQVIEAHFAGGNKDRVIVTTHGGSDHTAEYRRTGGSTWQDVVEGKRKSIEDEPKDLEVIVKEGLDQAPLLVVKNKQTSRVLWDPNPQLDNIELGRASVYRWKDKKGREWEGGLYKPADYKPGERYPLVIQTHGFREFEFRPSGLFPTGSAARALAAAGIFVLQVGEHCPIQMLSEGPCAASAYESAVDQLVSEGVVDPERIGIIGFSRSCYWVMEALTASSVHFKAALVTDGWMMTYLQYIMTIDLRENAVPRQFESVIGAPPFGENLQRWLKRSPAFNLDKITAPLLVVAAGRSNLMVMWEPYAGLRYLHKPTELVLLNTDEHVLTNPAVRLASQGGSVDWFRFWLKDEEDSDPDKAKQYARWHKLRDSCAIDCRAQSR
;
A
#
# COMPACT_ATOMS: atom_id res chain seq x y z
N MET A 1 -24.69 6.33 103.30
CA MET A 1 -23.61 5.38 103.50
C MET A 1 -22.82 5.29 102.24
N PHE A 2 -21.55 5.66 102.31
CA PHE A 2 -20.62 5.95 101.23
C PHE A 2 -20.36 4.77 100.32
N ILE A 3 -20.31 4.92 99.01
CA ILE A 3 -19.51 4.17 98.08
C ILE A 3 -18.71 5.12 97.18
N GLN A 4 -17.37 5.00 97.40
CA GLN A 4 -16.36 5.77 96.69
C GLN A 4 -16.19 5.32 95.21
N ASN A 5 -16.12 6.28 94.33
CA ASN A 5 -15.60 6.12 92.96
C ASN A 5 -14.07 5.98 93.01
N THR A 6 -13.53 4.91 92.46
CA THR A 6 -12.14 4.80 92.07
C THR A 6 -12.06 4.46 90.59
N THR A 7 -11.98 5.46 89.75
CA THR A 7 -11.54 5.31 88.39
C THR A 7 -10.03 5.58 88.32
N GLY A 8 -9.28 4.47 88.19
CA GLY A 8 -7.82 4.51 88.13
C GLY A 8 -7.32 4.90 86.74
N PRO A 9 -6.10 5.42 86.69
CA PRO A 9 -5.51 5.95 85.46
C PRO A 9 -5.20 4.92 84.35
N TRP A 10 -5.42 3.64 84.58
CA TRP A 10 -5.15 2.51 83.70
C TRP A 10 -6.10 2.38 82.52
N LEU A 11 -7.27 2.97 82.53
CA LEU A 11 -8.23 2.85 81.44
C LEU A 11 -7.87 3.81 80.26
N LEU A 12 -7.27 4.98 80.55
CA LEU A 12 -6.86 5.95 79.54
C LEU A 12 -5.63 5.54 78.74
N GLU A 13 -4.69 4.75 79.34
CA GLU A 13 -3.55 4.26 78.63
C GLU A 13 -3.92 3.04 77.71
N ARG A 14 -4.82 2.15 78.12
CA ARG A 14 -5.29 1.11 77.23
C ARG A 14 -6.06 1.64 76.03
N ILE A 15 -6.84 2.68 76.14
CA ILE A 15 -7.55 3.31 75.07
C ILE A 15 -6.56 3.96 74.07
N LYS A 16 -5.52 4.65 74.57
CA LYS A 16 -4.49 5.24 73.71
C LYS A 16 -3.68 4.21 72.92
N ILE A 17 -3.32 3.08 73.54
CA ILE A 17 -2.58 2.00 72.91
C ILE A 17 -3.45 1.33 71.86
N THR A 18 -4.74 1.14 72.09
CA THR A 18 -5.69 0.53 71.15
C THR A 18 -5.92 1.43 69.92
N TRP A 19 -6.05 2.74 70.13
CA TRP A 19 -6.15 3.71 69.00
C TRP A 19 -4.87 3.80 68.19
N PHE A 20 -3.68 3.73 68.85
CA PHE A 20 -2.41 3.74 68.12
C PHE A 20 -2.23 2.50 67.25
N HIS A 21 -2.65 1.31 67.72
CA HIS A 21 -2.62 0.10 66.91
C HIS A 21 -3.66 0.10 65.77
N ILE A 22 -4.84 0.68 65.98
CA ILE A 22 -5.86 0.82 64.93
C ILE A 22 -5.38 1.82 63.86
N ILE A 23 -4.76 2.91 64.21
CA ILE A 23 -4.19 3.90 63.28
C ILE A 23 -3.00 3.26 62.51
N LEU A 24 -2.14 2.49 63.20
CA LEU A 24 -1.02 1.79 62.56
C LEU A 24 -1.49 0.69 61.60
N VAL A 25 -2.56 -0.04 61.93
CA VAL A 25 -3.15 -1.04 61.03
C VAL A 25 -3.88 -0.39 59.86
N LEU A 26 -4.59 0.70 60.05
CA LEU A 26 -5.21 1.46 58.98
C LEU A 26 -4.19 2.12 58.06
N SER A 27 -3.08 2.65 58.56
CA SER A 27 -1.98 3.20 57.75
C SER A 27 -1.21 2.08 56.99
N LEU A 28 -1.09 0.87 57.56
CA LEU A 28 -0.54 -0.28 56.84
C LEU A 28 -1.47 -0.82 55.76
N ILE A 29 -2.79 -0.75 55.94
CA ILE A 29 -3.79 -1.11 54.94
C ILE A 29 -3.81 -0.08 53.82
N ASP A 30 -3.66 1.20 54.12
CA ASP A 30 -3.52 2.25 53.09
C ASP A 30 -2.20 2.16 52.30
N ILE A 31 -1.10 1.81 52.95
CA ILE A 31 0.19 1.59 52.29
C ILE A 31 0.14 0.30 51.43
N THR A 32 -0.55 -0.75 51.90
CA THR A 32 -0.74 -1.97 51.09
C THR A 32 -1.75 -1.77 49.97
N SER A 33 -2.75 -0.91 50.10
CA SER A 33 -3.66 -0.55 49.00
C SER A 33 -3.03 0.40 47.97
N GLN A 34 -2.05 1.23 48.37
CA GLN A 34 -1.26 2.05 47.40
C GLN A 34 -0.15 1.22 46.71
N ILE A 35 0.34 0.13 47.30
CA ILE A 35 1.30 -0.80 46.66
C ILE A 35 0.59 -1.82 45.79
N ALA A 36 -0.68 -2.07 46.01
CA ALA A 36 -1.55 -2.91 45.19
C ALA A 36 -2.33 -2.12 44.11
N SER A 37 -1.82 -0.96 43.66
CA SER A 37 -2.03 -0.54 42.26
C SER A 37 -1.25 -1.57 41.45
N ALA A 38 -1.82 -2.74 41.23
CA ALA A 38 -1.32 -3.73 40.33
C ALA A 38 -1.14 -2.98 38.99
N GLN A 39 0.09 -2.76 38.59
CA GLN A 39 0.42 -2.28 37.25
C GLN A 39 -0.29 -3.29 36.36
N GLN A 40 -1.41 -2.88 35.79
CA GLN A 40 -2.24 -3.74 34.96
C GLN A 40 -1.32 -4.21 33.83
N THR A 41 -0.94 -5.48 33.86
CA THR A 41 -0.02 -6.05 32.89
C THR A 41 -0.65 -5.87 31.53
N LYS A 42 0.01 -5.07 30.68
CA LYS A 42 -0.45 -4.84 29.31
C LYS A 42 -0.57 -6.18 28.60
N LYS A 43 -1.63 -6.36 27.83
CA LYS A 43 -1.80 -7.58 27.03
C LYS A 43 -0.85 -7.58 25.83
N PRO A 44 -0.39 -8.76 25.37
CA PRO A 44 0.38 -8.87 24.13
C PRO A 44 -0.41 -8.36 22.92
N PHE A 45 0.27 -7.73 21.98
CA PHE A 45 -0.31 -7.30 20.72
C PHE A 45 -0.65 -8.49 19.81
N THR A 46 -1.84 -8.53 19.25
CA THR A 46 -2.33 -9.61 18.40
C THR A 46 -2.66 -9.11 16.99
N VAL A 47 -2.83 -10.04 16.04
CA VAL A 47 -3.33 -9.73 14.69
C VAL A 47 -4.73 -9.11 14.73
N ALA A 48 -5.58 -9.55 15.67
CA ALA A 48 -6.91 -8.96 15.86
C ALA A 48 -6.83 -7.49 16.33
N ASP A 49 -5.89 -7.18 17.23
CA ASP A 49 -5.64 -5.79 17.66
C ASP A 49 -5.18 -4.93 16.46
N GLU A 50 -4.28 -5.46 15.61
CA GLU A 50 -3.80 -4.78 14.43
C GLU A 50 -4.91 -4.46 13.44
N ILE A 51 -5.75 -5.43 13.12
CA ILE A 51 -6.89 -5.25 12.21
C ILE A 51 -7.83 -4.15 12.73
N GLY A 52 -8.02 -4.09 14.06
CA GLY A 52 -8.87 -3.10 14.71
C GLY A 52 -8.26 -1.70 14.89
N LEU A 53 -6.99 -1.49 14.49
CA LEU A 53 -6.39 -0.16 14.53
C LEU A 53 -7.01 0.77 13.51
N THR A 54 -7.20 2.02 13.92
CA THR A 54 -7.50 3.11 13.01
C THR A 54 -6.19 3.69 12.50
N LEU A 55 -5.94 3.54 11.21
CA LEU A 55 -4.77 4.08 10.52
C LEU A 55 -5.19 5.21 9.60
N PHE A 56 -4.35 6.23 9.46
CA PHE A 56 -4.61 7.28 8.47
C PHE A 56 -4.30 6.77 7.07
N ASN A 57 -5.13 7.15 6.11
CA ASN A 57 -4.94 6.76 4.73
C ASN A 57 -3.77 7.52 4.10
N HIS A 58 -3.03 6.82 3.25
CA HIS A 58 -1.87 7.31 2.51
C HIS A 58 -2.17 7.23 1.00
N PRO A 59 -2.91 8.15 0.41
CA PRO A 59 -3.18 8.15 -1.03
C PRO A 59 -1.88 8.10 -1.83
N GLY A 60 -1.73 7.10 -2.70
CA GLY A 60 -0.53 6.95 -3.50
C GLY A 60 0.72 6.42 -2.76
N GLY A 61 0.60 5.96 -1.47
CA GLY A 61 1.67 5.28 -0.75
C GLY A 61 2.74 6.20 -0.16
N GLY A 62 2.37 7.40 0.25
CA GLY A 62 3.23 8.36 0.97
C GLY A 62 2.81 8.56 2.42
N ARG A 63 3.13 9.73 2.96
CA ARG A 63 2.65 10.15 4.28
C ARG A 63 1.15 10.42 4.23
N ALA A 64 0.46 10.16 5.34
CA ALA A 64 -0.95 10.50 5.47
C ALA A 64 -1.19 11.99 5.21
N GLU A 65 -2.13 12.30 4.35
CA GLU A 65 -2.44 13.66 3.95
C GLU A 65 -3.53 14.28 4.83
N VAL A 66 -3.35 15.55 5.14
CA VAL A 66 -4.39 16.44 5.67
C VAL A 66 -4.89 17.29 4.51
N LEU A 67 -6.15 17.07 4.13
CA LEU A 67 -6.77 17.71 2.97
C LEU A 67 -7.34 19.08 3.39
N PHE A 68 -6.63 20.16 3.13
CA PHE A 68 -7.13 21.52 3.39
C PHE A 68 -8.09 21.99 2.30
N SER A 69 -9.14 22.71 2.70
CA SER A 69 -10.01 23.41 1.75
C SER A 69 -9.23 24.51 1.01
N PRO A 70 -9.61 24.88 -0.21
CA PRO A 70 -8.93 25.91 -1.00
C PRO A 70 -8.78 27.26 -0.26
N ASP A 71 -9.74 27.66 0.55
CA ASP A 71 -9.70 28.87 1.37
C ASP A 71 -8.96 28.69 2.70
N GLY A 72 -8.56 27.43 3.04
CA GLY A 72 -7.87 27.08 4.26
C GLY A 72 -8.72 27.14 5.55
N ASN A 73 -10.05 27.33 5.44
CA ASN A 73 -10.93 27.44 6.61
C ASN A 73 -11.33 26.09 7.21
N TYR A 74 -11.22 25.04 6.43
CA TYR A 74 -11.49 23.66 6.83
C TYR A 74 -10.33 22.76 6.46
N PHE A 75 -10.26 21.60 7.10
CA PHE A 75 -9.46 20.47 6.66
C PHE A 75 -10.18 19.15 6.96
N ALA A 76 -9.89 18.16 6.17
CA ALA A 76 -10.35 16.79 6.36
C ALA A 76 -9.17 15.84 6.57
N VAL A 77 -9.40 14.80 7.38
CA VAL A 77 -8.48 13.66 7.52
C VAL A 77 -9.23 12.38 7.21
N TRP A 78 -8.56 11.48 6.52
CA TRP A 78 -9.10 10.20 6.11
C TRP A 78 -8.42 9.08 6.89
N SER A 79 -9.22 8.16 7.44
CA SER A 79 -8.75 7.03 8.20
C SER A 79 -9.52 5.76 7.85
N GLU A 80 -8.86 4.61 8.06
CA GLU A 80 -9.39 3.27 7.82
C GLU A 80 -9.19 2.39 9.04
N ARG A 81 -10.14 1.46 9.29
CA ARG A 81 -9.98 0.38 10.27
C ARG A 81 -10.74 -0.88 9.85
N GLY A 82 -10.25 -2.04 10.26
CA GLY A 82 -10.99 -3.29 10.13
C GLY A 82 -11.96 -3.51 11.31
N ARG A 83 -13.16 -3.96 11.02
CA ARG A 83 -14.20 -4.35 11.97
C ARG A 83 -14.39 -5.87 11.92
N LEU A 84 -13.65 -6.60 12.74
CA LEU A 84 -13.76 -8.07 12.82
C LEU A 84 -15.17 -8.53 13.23
N ASP A 85 -15.84 -7.78 14.10
CA ASP A 85 -17.19 -8.05 14.57
C ASP A 85 -18.25 -7.98 13.44
N LEU A 86 -17.99 -7.17 12.41
CA LEU A 86 -18.85 -7.00 11.24
C LEU A 86 -18.27 -7.66 9.97
N ASN A 87 -17.04 -8.12 10.04
CA ASN A 87 -16.23 -8.53 8.89
C ASN A 87 -16.23 -7.50 7.75
N ARG A 88 -15.98 -6.23 8.10
CA ARG A 88 -15.96 -5.10 7.16
C ARG A 88 -14.78 -4.20 7.43
N VAL A 89 -14.35 -3.50 6.40
CA VAL A 89 -13.46 -2.35 6.51
C VAL A 89 -14.33 -1.09 6.60
N GLU A 90 -13.97 -0.19 7.50
CA GLU A 90 -14.64 1.08 7.73
C GLU A 90 -13.69 2.23 7.44
N ASP A 91 -14.06 3.06 6.47
CA ASP A 91 -13.39 4.32 6.12
C ASP A 91 -14.13 5.50 6.73
N SER A 92 -13.39 6.49 7.19
CA SER A 92 -13.93 7.69 7.84
C SER A 92 -13.25 8.95 7.32
N LEU A 93 -14.04 9.95 6.91
CA LEU A 93 -13.61 11.32 6.68
C LEU A 93 -14.06 12.20 7.84
N ARG A 94 -13.12 12.88 8.51
CA ARG A 94 -13.40 13.79 9.62
C ARG A 94 -13.03 15.21 9.23
N PHE A 95 -14.01 16.12 9.33
CA PHE A 95 -13.87 17.51 8.93
C PHE A 95 -13.72 18.41 10.16
N TYR A 96 -12.73 19.27 10.14
CA TYR A 96 -12.48 20.22 11.22
C TYR A 96 -12.52 21.65 10.70
N ARG A 97 -13.05 22.57 11.51
CA ARG A 97 -12.98 24.01 11.24
C ARG A 97 -11.68 24.54 11.79
N ARG A 98 -10.88 25.20 10.96
CA ARG A 98 -9.58 25.75 11.33
C ARG A 98 -9.65 26.67 12.53
N GLN A 99 -10.64 27.57 12.59
CA GLN A 99 -10.81 28.52 13.69
C GLN A 99 -10.94 27.84 15.06
N ASP A 100 -11.68 26.72 15.15
CA ASP A 100 -11.89 25.99 16.40
C ASP A 100 -10.59 25.31 16.86
N VAL A 101 -9.83 24.79 15.89
CA VAL A 101 -8.53 24.16 16.14
C VAL A 101 -7.48 25.18 16.54
N GLU A 102 -7.48 26.37 15.94
CA GLU A 102 -6.59 27.48 16.36
C GLU A 102 -6.94 27.98 17.76
N ALA A 103 -8.23 28.07 18.12
CA ALA A 103 -8.65 28.44 19.48
C ALA A 103 -8.16 27.37 20.48
N PHE A 104 -8.35 26.06 20.17
CA PHE A 104 -7.82 24.99 21.02
C PHE A 104 -6.31 25.07 21.20
N LEU A 105 -5.55 25.42 20.16
CA LEU A 105 -4.11 25.52 20.23
C LEU A 105 -3.63 26.74 21.07
N LYS A 106 -4.36 27.88 21.03
CA LYS A 106 -4.07 29.11 21.76
C LYS A 106 -4.46 29.03 23.23
N HIS A 107 -5.51 28.32 23.59
CA HIS A 107 -6.09 28.25 24.93
C HIS A 107 -5.69 26.94 25.63
N SER A 108 -4.62 27.01 26.45
CA SER A 108 -4.12 25.84 27.21
C SER A 108 -5.11 25.34 28.27
N ASP A 109 -6.06 26.19 28.68
CA ASP A 109 -7.15 25.90 29.62
C ASP A 109 -8.30 25.11 29.00
N MET A 110 -8.34 24.91 27.66
CA MET A 110 -9.27 24.02 26.98
C MET A 110 -8.74 22.59 27.08
N PRO A 111 -9.28 21.71 27.97
CA PRO A 111 -8.73 20.38 28.17
C PRO A 111 -9.08 19.40 27.04
N GLN A 112 -10.20 19.65 26.35
CA GLN A 112 -10.72 18.77 25.28
C GLN A 112 -10.48 19.39 23.90
N PRO A 113 -10.05 18.58 22.92
CA PRO A 113 -9.97 19.02 21.53
C PRO A 113 -11.37 19.30 20.96
N PRO A 114 -11.49 20.19 19.95
CA PRO A 114 -12.74 20.42 19.26
C PRO A 114 -13.23 19.17 18.55
N SER A 115 -14.53 18.93 18.57
CA SER A 115 -15.16 17.87 17.78
C SER A 115 -15.10 18.21 16.28
N PRO A 116 -15.02 17.20 15.40
CA PRO A 116 -15.20 17.41 13.97
C PRO A 116 -16.59 17.98 13.68
N VAL A 117 -16.69 18.89 12.71
CA VAL A 117 -17.97 19.48 12.28
C VAL A 117 -18.83 18.49 11.52
N LEU A 118 -18.18 17.56 10.82
CA LEU A 118 -18.84 16.46 10.12
C LEU A 118 -17.95 15.22 10.17
N VAL A 119 -18.56 14.05 10.34
CA VAL A 119 -17.89 12.73 10.19
C VAL A 119 -18.70 11.93 9.16
N VAL A 120 -18.00 11.40 8.18
CA VAL A 120 -18.58 10.55 7.14
C VAL A 120 -17.97 9.18 7.23
N ASP A 121 -18.74 8.20 7.63
CA ASP A 121 -18.31 6.80 7.69
C ASP A 121 -18.92 6.01 6.54
N ARG A 122 -18.11 5.16 5.91
CA ARG A 122 -18.51 4.18 4.91
C ARG A 122 -17.88 2.83 5.24
N SER A 123 -18.51 1.75 4.85
CA SER A 123 -17.96 0.42 5.10
C SER A 123 -18.26 -0.54 3.96
N ASP A 124 -17.28 -1.39 3.67
CA ASP A 124 -17.42 -2.47 2.71
C ASP A 124 -16.78 -3.78 3.22
N ILE A 125 -17.05 -4.87 2.52
CA ILE A 125 -16.44 -6.19 2.80
C ILE A 125 -14.94 -6.12 2.56
N SER A 126 -14.49 -5.38 1.53
CA SER A 126 -13.11 -5.10 1.19
C SER A 126 -12.79 -3.64 1.50
N GLY A 127 -11.51 -3.28 1.58
CA GLY A 127 -11.09 -1.88 1.77
C GLY A 127 -11.48 -0.97 0.61
N GLY A 128 -11.30 0.34 0.82
CA GLY A 128 -11.61 1.36 -0.18
C GLY A 128 -13.09 1.74 -0.25
N ALA A 129 -13.79 1.71 0.88
CA ALA A 129 -15.18 2.16 0.99
C ALA A 129 -15.33 3.67 0.72
N ILE A 130 -14.26 4.44 0.87
CA ILE A 130 -14.10 5.81 0.38
C ILE A 130 -12.91 5.83 -0.58
N GLY A 131 -13.08 6.45 -1.75
CA GLY A 131 -12.03 6.64 -2.72
C GLY A 131 -12.05 8.05 -3.31
N TYR A 132 -10.89 8.53 -3.77
CA TYR A 132 -10.76 9.81 -4.47
C TYR A 132 -11.50 10.96 -3.78
N ALA A 133 -10.81 11.83 -3.10
CA ALA A 133 -11.41 12.99 -2.42
C ALA A 133 -11.00 14.29 -3.13
N ARG A 134 -11.95 15.20 -3.37
CA ARG A 134 -11.71 16.49 -4.06
C ARG A 134 -12.52 17.59 -3.40
N TRP A 135 -11.85 18.64 -2.96
CA TRP A 135 -12.53 19.85 -2.50
C TRP A 135 -13.20 20.57 -3.66
N LEU A 136 -14.39 21.09 -3.41
CA LEU A 136 -14.97 22.09 -4.29
C LEU A 136 -14.10 23.37 -4.25
N PRO A 137 -13.83 24.04 -5.38
CA PRO A 137 -13.03 25.27 -5.42
C PRO A 137 -13.56 26.39 -4.53
N ASP A 138 -14.86 26.44 -4.26
CA ASP A 138 -15.50 27.41 -3.35
C ASP A 138 -15.41 27.01 -1.86
N SER A 139 -14.73 25.90 -1.56
CA SER A 139 -14.56 25.37 -0.20
C SER A 139 -15.86 24.96 0.51
N SER A 140 -16.98 24.92 -0.20
CA SER A 140 -18.30 24.60 0.40
C SER A 140 -18.48 23.14 0.75
N GLY A 141 -17.63 22.26 0.25
CA GLY A 141 -17.70 20.82 0.50
C GLY A 141 -16.58 20.04 -0.16
N LEU A 142 -16.55 18.75 0.12
CA LEU A 142 -15.60 17.79 -0.42
C LEU A 142 -16.35 16.65 -1.12
N ALA A 143 -16.10 16.48 -2.41
CA ALA A 143 -16.62 15.35 -3.18
C ALA A 143 -15.73 14.13 -3.02
N PHE A 144 -16.32 12.96 -2.97
CA PHE A 144 -15.62 11.68 -2.84
C PHE A 144 -16.39 10.54 -3.48
N ALA A 145 -15.69 9.52 -3.98
CA ALA A 145 -16.32 8.26 -4.33
C ALA A 145 -16.58 7.46 -3.06
N GLY A 146 -17.82 7.09 -2.81
CA GLY A 146 -18.19 6.38 -1.58
C GLY A 146 -19.03 5.14 -1.87
N HIS A 147 -18.66 4.02 -1.21
CA HIS A 147 -19.44 2.79 -1.31
C HIS A 147 -20.82 2.96 -0.66
N THR A 148 -21.83 2.53 -1.37
CA THR A 148 -23.23 2.50 -0.93
C THR A 148 -23.82 1.12 -1.18
N ASN A 149 -25.04 0.86 -0.72
CA ASN A 149 -25.70 -0.44 -0.96
C ASN A 149 -25.88 -0.80 -2.45
N GLY A 150 -25.67 0.15 -3.34
CA GLY A 150 -25.82 -0.01 -4.78
C GLY A 150 -24.50 -0.09 -5.57
N GLY A 151 -23.37 0.22 -4.98
CA GLY A 151 -22.07 0.36 -5.64
C GLY A 151 -21.37 1.67 -5.26
N ASN A 152 -20.34 2.07 -5.99
CA ASN A 152 -19.61 3.32 -5.73
C ASN A 152 -20.36 4.51 -6.36
N GLN A 153 -20.76 5.46 -5.53
CA GLN A 153 -21.37 6.71 -5.97
C GLN A 153 -20.42 7.89 -5.79
N LEU A 154 -20.58 8.92 -6.62
CA LEU A 154 -20.01 10.23 -6.34
C LEU A 154 -20.91 10.94 -5.32
N LEU A 155 -20.33 11.23 -4.17
CA LEU A 155 -20.96 11.86 -3.02
C LEU A 155 -20.32 13.20 -2.72
N LEU A 156 -21.08 14.13 -2.14
CA LEU A 156 -20.60 15.43 -1.69
C LEU A 156 -20.89 15.59 -0.18
N ALA A 157 -19.83 15.74 0.62
CA ALA A 157 -19.93 16.21 1.99
C ALA A 157 -20.07 17.75 1.97
N ASP A 158 -21.26 18.26 2.17
CA ASP A 158 -21.56 19.70 2.19
C ASP A 158 -21.37 20.24 3.61
N LEU A 159 -20.37 21.10 3.80
CA LEU A 159 -20.04 21.69 5.11
C LEU A 159 -20.96 22.84 5.53
N ARG A 160 -21.79 23.36 4.62
CA ARG A 160 -22.79 24.40 4.93
C ARG A 160 -24.02 23.83 5.61
N THR A 161 -24.39 22.59 5.21
CA THR A 161 -25.55 21.86 5.75
C THR A 161 -25.13 20.74 6.70
N GLU A 162 -23.83 20.43 6.76
CA GLU A 162 -23.25 19.33 7.54
C GLU A 162 -23.87 17.97 7.17
N THR A 163 -24.15 17.78 5.86
CA THR A 163 -24.79 16.57 5.32
C THR A 163 -24.00 15.99 4.15
N VAL A 164 -24.32 14.72 3.81
CA VAL A 164 -23.79 14.05 2.63
C VAL A 164 -24.90 13.86 1.61
N GLU A 165 -24.70 14.32 0.39
CA GLU A 165 -25.66 14.20 -0.71
C GLU A 165 -25.03 13.46 -1.92
N PRO A 166 -25.81 12.64 -2.66
CA PRO A 166 -25.34 11.98 -3.87
C PRO A 166 -25.34 12.96 -5.05
N LEU A 167 -24.26 12.97 -5.83
CA LEU A 167 -24.18 13.66 -7.12
C LEU A 167 -24.54 12.73 -8.29
N THR A 168 -24.39 11.41 -8.12
CA THR A 168 -24.72 10.40 -9.13
C THR A 168 -25.81 9.44 -8.65
N SER A 169 -26.38 8.64 -9.57
CA SER A 169 -27.40 7.65 -9.24
C SER A 169 -26.79 6.48 -8.43
N ALA A 170 -27.61 5.86 -7.57
CA ALA A 170 -27.23 4.67 -6.80
C ALA A 170 -26.97 3.43 -7.67
N THR A 171 -27.33 3.46 -8.95
CA THR A 171 -27.11 2.35 -9.90
C THR A 171 -25.77 2.49 -10.65
N GLU A 172 -25.08 3.61 -10.50
CA GLU A 172 -23.80 3.86 -11.14
C GLU A 172 -22.64 3.28 -10.32
N GLU A 173 -21.60 2.88 -11.01
CA GLU A 173 -20.35 2.36 -10.43
C GLU A 173 -19.23 3.34 -10.77
N VAL A 174 -19.13 4.41 -9.99
CA VAL A 174 -18.18 5.49 -10.22
C VAL A 174 -16.75 5.01 -9.99
N GLY A 175 -15.90 5.17 -11.00
CA GLY A 175 -14.46 4.96 -10.92
C GLY A 175 -13.73 6.21 -10.45
N THR A 176 -13.22 7.02 -11.38
CA THR A 176 -12.56 8.29 -11.10
C THR A 176 -13.48 9.47 -11.38
N PHE A 177 -13.21 10.62 -10.78
CA PHE A 177 -13.98 11.84 -11.01
C PHE A 177 -13.15 13.10 -10.83
N ASP A 178 -13.66 14.21 -11.38
CA ASP A 178 -13.27 15.56 -11.02
C ASP A 178 -14.48 16.48 -10.92
N VAL A 179 -14.42 17.46 -10.03
CA VAL A 179 -15.57 18.29 -9.69
C VAL A 179 -15.20 19.76 -9.66
N ARG A 180 -15.98 20.60 -10.36
CA ARG A 180 -15.89 22.03 -10.29
C ARG A 180 -16.90 22.61 -9.30
N ASP A 181 -18.14 22.16 -9.42
CA ASP A 181 -19.27 22.48 -8.54
C ASP A 181 -20.36 21.41 -8.71
N ARG A 182 -21.52 21.61 -8.05
CA ARG A 182 -22.65 20.67 -8.10
C ARG A 182 -23.27 20.45 -9.48
N GLU A 183 -23.06 21.39 -10.40
CA GLU A 183 -23.63 21.35 -11.75
C GLU A 183 -22.58 21.03 -12.82
N HIS A 184 -21.26 21.06 -12.49
CA HIS A 184 -20.16 20.84 -13.40
C HIS A 184 -19.18 19.85 -12.80
N TYR A 185 -19.29 18.60 -13.23
CA TYR A 185 -18.40 17.51 -12.82
C TYR A 185 -18.29 16.45 -13.92
N VAL A 186 -17.26 15.67 -13.85
CA VAL A 186 -16.95 14.59 -14.79
C VAL A 186 -16.61 13.34 -13.98
N TYR A 187 -17.06 12.18 -14.43
CA TYR A 187 -16.76 10.92 -13.79
C TYR A 187 -16.74 9.77 -14.79
N THR A 188 -15.98 8.73 -14.47
CA THR A 188 -16.06 7.45 -15.16
C THR A 188 -17.07 6.55 -14.47
N ASP A 189 -17.81 5.79 -15.25
CA ASP A 189 -18.78 4.80 -14.79
C ASP A 189 -18.51 3.47 -15.48
N PHE A 190 -18.54 2.39 -14.74
CA PHE A 190 -18.45 1.04 -15.28
C PHE A 190 -19.85 0.47 -15.47
N ASP A 191 -20.16 -0.04 -16.66
CA ASP A 191 -21.46 -0.66 -16.94
C ASP A 191 -21.66 -1.92 -16.06
N ARG A 192 -22.43 -1.71 -14.98
CA ARG A 192 -22.79 -2.77 -14.04
C ARG A 192 -23.60 -3.89 -14.70
N ALA A 193 -24.48 -3.53 -15.62
CA ALA A 193 -25.28 -4.49 -16.36
C ALA A 193 -24.41 -5.33 -17.31
N GLU A 194 -23.37 -4.73 -17.92
CA GLU A 194 -22.36 -5.47 -18.68
C GLU A 194 -21.60 -6.44 -17.76
N ARG A 195 -21.18 -5.98 -16.57
CA ARG A 195 -20.48 -6.83 -15.57
C ARG A 195 -21.36 -7.99 -15.09
N GLU A 196 -22.63 -7.71 -14.72
CA GLU A 196 -23.60 -8.73 -14.30
C GLU A 196 -24.02 -9.65 -15.46
N GLY A 197 -24.19 -9.09 -16.67
CA GLY A 197 -24.50 -9.85 -17.87
C GLY A 197 -23.36 -10.78 -18.32
N LEU A 198 -22.12 -10.39 -18.13
CA LEU A 198 -20.95 -11.26 -18.33
C LEU A 198 -20.92 -12.39 -17.32
N GLN A 199 -21.40 -12.19 -16.09
CA GLN A 199 -21.52 -13.26 -15.09
C GLN A 199 -22.70 -14.21 -15.37
N GLN A 200 -23.83 -13.69 -15.87
CA GLN A 200 -25.03 -14.51 -16.16
C GLN A 200 -24.93 -15.30 -17.48
N LYS A 201 -24.23 -14.82 -18.48
CA LYS A 201 -24.10 -15.51 -19.78
C LYS A 201 -23.45 -16.90 -19.68
N THR A 202 -22.59 -17.10 -18.70
CA THR A 202 -21.95 -18.41 -18.47
C THR A 202 -22.85 -19.44 -17.80
N ALA A 203 -23.87 -19.01 -17.08
CA ALA A 203 -24.78 -19.92 -16.37
C ALA A 203 -25.94 -20.45 -17.23
N THR A 204 -26.22 -19.81 -18.35
CA THR A 204 -27.40 -20.09 -19.18
C THR A 204 -27.12 -20.63 -20.59
N GLU A 205 -25.88 -20.63 -21.06
CA GLU A 205 -25.55 -21.24 -22.35
C GLU A 205 -25.46 -22.77 -22.22
N PRO A 206 -26.09 -23.55 -23.12
CA PRO A 206 -25.90 -24.99 -23.16
C PRO A 206 -24.41 -25.25 -23.33
N LEU A 207 -23.85 -26.16 -22.53
CA LEU A 207 -22.47 -26.64 -22.71
C LEU A 207 -22.29 -27.09 -24.18
N ALA A 208 -21.51 -26.33 -24.92
CA ALA A 208 -21.12 -26.72 -26.25
C ALA A 208 -20.42 -28.11 -26.20
N ALA A 209 -20.67 -28.95 -27.17
CA ALA A 209 -20.05 -30.30 -27.22
C ALA A 209 -18.51 -30.22 -27.25
N ALA A 210 -17.95 -29.11 -27.67
CA ALA A 210 -16.50 -28.83 -27.64
C ALA A 210 -16.25 -27.33 -27.54
N THR A 211 -15.16 -26.95 -26.81
CA THR A 211 -14.66 -25.61 -26.76
C THR A 211 -13.32 -25.53 -27.49
N ILE A 212 -13.16 -24.55 -28.37
CA ILE A 212 -11.90 -24.30 -29.06
C ILE A 212 -11.00 -23.48 -28.12
N GLY A 213 -9.88 -24.07 -27.70
CA GLY A 213 -8.92 -23.43 -26.79
C GLY A 213 -7.86 -22.57 -27.50
N THR A 214 -7.75 -22.63 -28.85
CA THR A 214 -6.76 -21.88 -29.61
C THR A 214 -7.02 -20.36 -29.49
N GLY A 215 -6.04 -19.60 -29.02
CA GLY A 215 -6.17 -18.16 -28.83
C GLY A 215 -6.72 -17.73 -27.46
N HIS A 216 -7.00 -18.70 -26.58
CA HIS A 216 -7.46 -18.43 -25.22
C HIS A 216 -6.38 -18.81 -24.20
N SER A 217 -6.28 -18.05 -23.11
CA SER A 217 -5.40 -18.37 -21.99
C SER A 217 -5.96 -19.57 -21.19
N LEU A 218 -5.09 -20.26 -20.46
CA LEU A 218 -5.52 -21.37 -19.58
C LEU A 218 -6.49 -20.87 -18.49
N PHE A 219 -6.28 -19.67 -17.97
CA PHE A 219 -7.17 -19.07 -16.97
C PHE A 219 -8.57 -18.82 -17.52
N GLU A 220 -8.68 -18.32 -18.74
CA GLU A 220 -9.96 -18.08 -19.42
C GLU A 220 -10.73 -19.41 -19.63
N LEU A 221 -10.02 -20.48 -19.99
CA LEU A 221 -10.64 -21.78 -20.23
C LEU A 221 -11.07 -22.50 -18.95
N LEU A 222 -10.27 -22.41 -17.87
CA LEU A 222 -10.54 -23.14 -16.62
C LEU A 222 -11.35 -22.33 -15.61
N LEU A 223 -11.15 -21.04 -15.58
CA LEU A 223 -11.72 -20.11 -14.60
C LEU A 223 -12.29 -18.86 -15.31
N PRO A 224 -13.25 -19.03 -16.22
CA PRO A 224 -13.72 -17.94 -17.07
C PRO A 224 -14.29 -16.75 -16.27
N ASP A 225 -14.91 -17.01 -15.12
CA ASP A 225 -15.47 -15.95 -14.27
C ASP A 225 -14.37 -15.18 -13.53
N ASP A 226 -13.36 -15.89 -13.01
CA ASP A 226 -12.19 -15.27 -12.37
C ASP A 226 -11.35 -14.50 -13.39
N TYR A 227 -11.16 -15.08 -14.58
CA TYR A 227 -10.44 -14.41 -15.67
C TYR A 227 -11.12 -13.10 -16.07
N ARG A 228 -12.43 -13.11 -16.24
CA ARG A 228 -13.20 -11.91 -16.58
C ARG A 228 -13.10 -10.84 -15.48
N ARG A 229 -13.19 -11.22 -14.23
CA ARG A 229 -13.08 -10.27 -13.11
C ARG A 229 -11.71 -9.58 -13.03
N HIS A 230 -10.63 -10.31 -13.32
CA HIS A 230 -9.27 -9.83 -13.12
C HIS A 230 -8.62 -9.26 -14.38
N TRP A 231 -8.97 -9.79 -15.55
CA TRP A 231 -8.26 -9.50 -16.79
C TRP A 231 -9.10 -8.81 -17.85
N THR A 232 -10.42 -8.88 -17.73
CA THR A 232 -11.34 -8.21 -18.62
C THR A 232 -11.95 -7.05 -17.86
N GLN A 233 -11.39 -5.85 -18.03
CA GLN A 233 -12.01 -4.66 -17.45
C GLN A 233 -13.33 -4.39 -18.16
N PRO A 234 -14.45 -4.14 -17.43
CA PRO A 234 -15.67 -3.64 -18.05
C PRO A 234 -15.36 -2.31 -18.74
N ARG A 235 -16.06 -2.03 -19.84
CA ARG A 235 -15.87 -0.77 -20.53
C ARG A 235 -16.16 0.39 -19.58
N SER A 236 -15.25 1.34 -19.55
CA SER A 236 -15.41 2.60 -18.84
C SER A 236 -16.17 3.58 -19.72
N HIS A 237 -17.14 4.27 -19.16
CA HIS A 237 -17.89 5.35 -19.81
C HIS A 237 -17.52 6.67 -19.13
N LEU A 238 -17.10 7.65 -19.91
CA LEU A 238 -16.80 8.99 -19.41
C LEU A 238 -18.04 9.87 -19.52
N TRP A 239 -18.53 10.32 -18.40
CA TRP A 239 -19.71 11.16 -18.28
C TRP A 239 -19.35 12.58 -17.88
N ALA A 240 -19.88 13.56 -18.60
CA ALA A 240 -19.80 14.97 -18.25
C ALA A 240 -21.16 15.49 -17.83
N VAL A 241 -21.23 16.17 -16.70
CA VAL A 241 -22.42 16.87 -16.23
C VAL A 241 -22.13 18.36 -16.31
N THR A 242 -23.00 19.09 -17.05
CA THR A 242 -22.92 20.55 -17.22
C THR A 242 -24.30 21.16 -17.10
N SER A 243 -24.50 22.06 -16.13
CA SER A 243 -25.80 22.68 -15.84
C SER A 243 -26.93 21.64 -15.70
N GLY A 244 -26.66 20.55 -14.97
CA GLY A 244 -27.59 19.46 -14.73
C GLY A 244 -27.88 18.54 -15.93
N LYS A 245 -27.20 18.76 -17.08
CA LYS A 245 -27.30 17.88 -18.25
C LYS A 245 -26.13 16.93 -18.31
N ARG A 246 -26.44 15.65 -18.46
CA ARG A 246 -25.46 14.56 -18.60
C ARG A 246 -25.19 14.26 -20.06
N LEU A 247 -23.92 14.18 -20.44
CA LEU A 247 -23.43 13.81 -21.75
C LEU A 247 -22.39 12.70 -21.62
N GLU A 248 -22.54 11.63 -22.38
CA GLU A 248 -21.47 10.65 -22.55
C GLU A 248 -20.44 11.17 -23.55
N VAL A 249 -19.19 11.14 -23.16
CA VAL A 249 -18.08 11.49 -24.05
C VAL A 249 -17.68 10.24 -24.83
N THR A 250 -17.79 10.33 -26.16
CA THR A 250 -17.45 9.23 -27.07
C THR A 250 -16.46 9.71 -28.15
N GLN A 251 -15.67 8.77 -28.66
CA GLN A 251 -14.83 8.98 -29.83
C GLN A 251 -15.26 8.00 -30.92
N ASP A 252 -15.69 8.52 -32.10
CA ASP A 252 -16.24 7.72 -33.20
C ASP A 252 -17.38 6.78 -32.75
N ALA A 253 -18.28 7.29 -31.93
CA ALA A 253 -19.39 6.59 -31.31
C ALA A 253 -19.02 5.41 -30.39
N ALA A 254 -17.76 5.31 -29.96
CA ALA A 254 -17.32 4.35 -28.94
C ALA A 254 -17.00 5.06 -27.62
N PRO A 255 -17.25 4.44 -26.45
CA PRO A 255 -16.79 4.95 -25.17
C PRO A 255 -15.29 5.24 -25.19
N VAL A 256 -14.87 6.24 -24.45
CA VAL A 256 -13.44 6.58 -24.25
C VAL A 256 -12.98 6.02 -22.92
N ASP A 257 -11.70 5.58 -22.88
CA ASP A 257 -11.02 5.12 -21.69
C ASP A 257 -9.97 6.16 -21.27
N PRO A 258 -10.34 7.12 -20.39
CA PRO A 258 -9.45 8.20 -20.01
C PRO A 258 -8.46 7.75 -18.93
N GLY A 259 -7.24 8.32 -18.97
CA GLY A 259 -6.35 8.36 -17.81
C GLY A 259 -6.84 9.37 -16.77
N GLU A 260 -5.94 9.79 -15.86
CA GLU A 260 -6.24 10.86 -14.89
C GLU A 260 -6.66 12.16 -15.62
N PHE A 261 -7.64 12.84 -15.05
CA PHE A 261 -8.22 14.02 -15.70
C PHE A 261 -8.48 15.19 -14.75
N VAL A 262 -8.61 16.38 -15.32
CA VAL A 262 -8.90 17.62 -14.60
C VAL A 262 -9.84 18.51 -15.38
N VAL A 263 -10.88 19.00 -14.72
CA VAL A 263 -11.85 19.96 -15.28
C VAL A 263 -11.26 21.37 -15.23
N SER A 264 -11.48 22.15 -16.30
CA SER A 264 -11.05 23.54 -16.37
C SER A 264 -11.70 24.41 -15.28
N PRO A 265 -11.06 25.53 -14.87
CA PRO A 265 -11.60 26.43 -13.85
C PRO A 265 -12.99 26.97 -14.15
N ASP A 266 -13.35 27.12 -15.42
CA ASP A 266 -14.67 27.58 -15.88
C ASP A 266 -15.69 26.45 -16.06
N GLY A 267 -15.29 25.18 -15.84
CA GLY A 267 -16.15 24.01 -16.00
C GLY A 267 -16.50 23.65 -17.45
N SER A 268 -15.87 24.28 -18.44
CA SER A 268 -16.22 24.10 -19.86
C SER A 268 -15.51 22.95 -20.53
N SER A 269 -14.35 22.57 -20.05
CA SER A 269 -13.50 21.57 -20.66
C SER A 269 -12.78 20.68 -19.66
N LEU A 270 -12.23 19.59 -20.16
CA LEU A 270 -11.50 18.56 -19.44
C LEU A 270 -10.16 18.31 -20.15
N VAL A 271 -9.10 18.09 -19.39
CA VAL A 271 -7.83 17.55 -19.92
C VAL A 271 -7.57 16.19 -19.34
N THR A 272 -7.25 15.24 -20.21
CA THR A 272 -6.93 13.84 -19.86
C THR A 272 -5.96 13.23 -20.88
N THR A 273 -5.62 11.96 -20.71
CA THR A 273 -4.98 11.14 -21.74
C THR A 273 -6.00 10.16 -22.33
N LEU A 274 -5.91 9.92 -23.64
CA LEU A 274 -6.69 8.87 -24.30
C LEU A 274 -5.75 7.93 -25.08
N PRO A 275 -6.12 6.65 -25.22
CA PRO A 275 -5.39 5.72 -26.07
C PRO A 275 -5.46 6.15 -27.53
N VAL A 276 -4.33 6.03 -28.23
CA VAL A 276 -4.21 6.39 -29.64
C VAL A 276 -4.48 5.18 -30.50
N ARG A 277 -5.52 5.24 -31.36
CA ARG A 277 -5.94 4.10 -32.20
C ARG A 277 -4.88 3.69 -33.23
N GLU A 278 -4.17 4.66 -33.81
CA GLU A 278 -3.10 4.44 -34.77
C GLU A 278 -1.88 5.25 -34.36
N ALA A 279 -0.97 4.64 -33.58
CA ALA A 279 0.26 5.29 -33.18
C ALA A 279 1.25 5.39 -34.34
N PRO A 280 1.79 6.59 -34.64
CA PRO A 280 2.83 6.74 -35.66
C PRO A 280 4.06 5.86 -35.31
N SER A 281 4.61 5.16 -36.31
CA SER A 281 5.80 4.31 -36.10
C SER A 281 7.03 5.12 -35.60
N SER A 282 7.08 6.43 -35.88
CA SER A 282 8.12 7.31 -35.36
C SER A 282 8.11 7.45 -33.83
N TRP A 283 6.99 7.19 -33.16
CA TRP A 283 6.93 7.25 -31.70
C TRP A 283 7.77 6.16 -31.02
N GLU A 284 8.02 5.02 -31.66
CA GLU A 284 8.90 3.98 -31.12
C GLU A 284 10.32 4.51 -30.83
N THR A 285 10.79 5.47 -31.61
CA THR A 285 12.12 6.07 -31.44
C THR A 285 12.24 7.00 -30.24
N LEU A 286 11.12 7.40 -29.65
CA LEU A 286 11.09 8.27 -28.47
C LEU A 286 11.44 7.53 -27.19
N TYR A 287 11.26 6.21 -27.17
CA TYR A 287 11.53 5.40 -25.99
C TYR A 287 12.94 4.81 -26.05
N ALA A 288 13.82 5.30 -25.19
CA ALA A 288 15.20 4.79 -25.07
C ALA A 288 15.25 3.43 -24.36
N PRO A 289 16.32 2.64 -24.57
CA PRO A 289 16.58 1.48 -23.73
C PRO A 289 16.60 1.84 -22.21
N PRO A 290 16.09 0.97 -21.31
CA PRO A 290 15.61 -0.40 -21.54
C PRO A 290 14.21 -0.50 -22.16
N TYR A 291 13.54 0.59 -22.35
CA TYR A 291 12.18 0.63 -22.87
C TYR A 291 12.08 0.14 -24.32
N ALA A 292 13.10 0.41 -25.13
CA ALA A 292 13.17 -0.09 -26.52
C ALA A 292 13.28 -1.62 -26.63
N SER A 293 13.60 -2.31 -25.56
CA SER A 293 13.67 -3.78 -25.53
C SER A 293 12.31 -4.46 -25.47
N SER A 294 11.24 -3.70 -25.17
CA SER A 294 9.87 -4.24 -25.20
C SER A 294 9.26 -4.01 -26.59
N PRO A 295 9.19 -5.04 -27.46
CA PRO A 295 8.74 -4.88 -28.84
C PRO A 295 7.24 -4.57 -29.00
N PHE A 296 6.52 -4.36 -27.89
CA PHE A 296 5.06 -4.23 -27.88
C PHE A 296 4.54 -2.87 -27.50
N ARG A 297 5.40 -1.91 -27.18
CA ARG A 297 4.98 -0.65 -26.54
C ARG A 297 4.04 0.19 -27.38
N ILE A 298 4.36 0.32 -28.65
CA ILE A 298 3.62 1.22 -29.54
C ILE A 298 2.86 0.46 -30.61
N ARG A 299 3.22 -0.80 -30.86
CA ARG A 299 2.57 -1.64 -31.86
C ARG A 299 1.14 -2.01 -31.49
N ARG A 300 0.77 -1.87 -30.24
CA ARG A 300 -0.61 -1.99 -29.77
C ARG A 300 -1.05 -0.65 -29.28
N ASN A 301 -2.02 -0.08 -29.95
CA ASN A 301 -2.59 1.24 -29.70
C ASN A 301 -3.12 1.44 -28.27
N GLU A 302 -3.36 0.33 -27.56
CA GLU A 302 -3.80 0.30 -26.16
C GLU A 302 -2.77 0.84 -25.17
N LEU A 303 -1.48 0.87 -25.56
CA LEU A 303 -0.39 1.25 -24.67
C LEU A 303 0.16 2.67 -24.96
N ALA A 304 -0.22 3.29 -26.05
CA ALA A 304 0.17 4.64 -26.40
C ALA A 304 -0.96 5.60 -26.08
N HIS A 305 -0.77 6.46 -25.09
CA HIS A 305 -1.71 7.49 -24.71
C HIS A 305 -1.22 8.88 -25.15
N GLN A 306 -2.16 9.78 -25.43
CA GLN A 306 -1.88 11.16 -25.82
C GLN A 306 -2.75 12.10 -25.01
N TYR A 307 -2.20 13.25 -24.61
CA TYR A 307 -2.98 14.28 -23.94
C TYR A 307 -3.95 14.96 -24.88
N VAL A 308 -5.19 15.05 -24.44
CA VAL A 308 -6.30 15.68 -25.16
C VAL A 308 -7.04 16.68 -24.28
N LYS A 309 -7.66 17.67 -24.91
CA LYS A 309 -8.67 18.54 -24.32
C LYS A 309 -10.03 18.12 -24.87
N ILE A 310 -11.02 18.00 -24.01
CA ILE A 310 -12.39 17.63 -24.35
C ILE A 310 -13.31 18.77 -23.95
N GLU A 311 -14.10 19.30 -24.89
CA GLU A 311 -15.14 20.29 -24.63
C GLU A 311 -16.38 19.57 -24.03
N LEU A 312 -16.72 19.85 -22.79
CA LEU A 312 -17.75 19.10 -22.06
C LEU A 312 -19.18 19.28 -22.58
N LYS A 313 -19.46 20.41 -23.24
CA LYS A 313 -20.76 20.68 -23.83
C LYS A 313 -21.03 19.90 -25.11
N THR A 314 -20.00 19.61 -25.88
CA THR A 314 -20.10 19.02 -27.22
C THR A 314 -19.48 17.62 -27.32
N GLY A 315 -18.63 17.24 -26.37
CA GLY A 315 -17.80 16.04 -26.45
C GLY A 315 -16.66 16.13 -27.46
N SER A 316 -16.39 17.34 -28.05
CA SER A 316 -15.32 17.51 -29.02
C SER A 316 -13.95 17.28 -28.41
N ILE A 317 -13.14 16.41 -29.01
CA ILE A 317 -11.81 16.01 -28.58
C ILE A 317 -10.74 16.68 -29.43
N GLN A 318 -9.79 17.35 -28.79
CA GLN A 318 -8.65 18.01 -29.41
C GLN A 318 -7.33 17.51 -28.82
N SER A 319 -6.40 17.03 -29.63
CA SER A 319 -5.05 16.65 -29.18
C SER A 319 -4.28 17.87 -28.70
N LEU A 320 -3.70 17.79 -27.50
CA LEU A 320 -2.84 18.85 -26.95
C LEU A 320 -1.38 18.71 -27.36
N THR A 321 -0.94 17.49 -27.66
CA THR A 321 0.42 17.17 -28.10
C THR A 321 0.34 16.40 -29.42
N ASP A 322 1.43 16.36 -30.15
CA ASP A 322 1.62 15.54 -31.35
C ASP A 322 2.58 14.37 -31.08
N ALA A 323 2.72 14.03 -29.81
CA ALA A 323 3.58 13.00 -29.29
C ALA A 323 2.87 12.23 -28.16
N PRO A 324 3.32 11.02 -27.82
CA PRO A 324 2.71 10.24 -26.77
C PRO A 324 3.03 10.81 -25.39
N LYS A 325 2.29 10.35 -24.38
CA LYS A 325 2.66 10.45 -22.98
C LYS A 325 4.06 9.82 -22.77
N GLY A 326 4.84 10.40 -21.87
CA GLY A 326 6.28 10.13 -21.83
C GLY A 326 6.68 8.85 -21.14
N ARG A 327 5.89 8.34 -20.20
CA ARG A 327 6.30 7.21 -19.41
C ARG A 327 5.69 5.91 -19.90
N ASP A 328 6.38 4.86 -19.56
CA ASP A 328 6.10 3.45 -19.74
C ASP A 328 4.72 3.10 -20.25
N ALA A 329 4.60 2.98 -21.54
CA ALA A 329 3.46 2.33 -22.12
C ALA A 329 3.24 0.98 -21.43
N GLY A 330 2.24 0.89 -20.57
CA GLY A 330 1.80 -0.38 -19.97
C GLY A 330 2.14 -0.65 -18.50
N TRP A 331 2.78 0.26 -17.77
CA TRP A 331 2.98 0.15 -16.30
C TRP A 331 2.57 1.45 -15.63
N ASP A 332 1.30 1.56 -15.33
CA ASP A 332 0.77 2.72 -14.64
C ASP A 332 0.59 2.46 -13.15
N THR A 333 1.54 2.97 -12.39
CA THR A 333 1.43 3.04 -10.94
C THR A 333 1.27 4.51 -10.55
N GLY A 334 0.04 5.01 -10.64
CA GLY A 334 -0.28 6.36 -10.18
C GLY A 334 0.21 7.46 -11.15
N GLU A 335 -0.59 7.78 -12.15
CA GLU A 335 -0.34 8.93 -13.02
C GLU A 335 -0.50 10.23 -12.24
N PRO A 336 0.47 11.14 -12.29
CA PRO A 336 0.25 12.49 -11.80
C PRO A 336 -0.80 13.17 -12.68
N ARG A 337 -1.74 13.88 -12.05
CA ARG A 337 -2.82 14.57 -12.75
C ARG A 337 -2.29 15.78 -13.52
N PRO A 338 -2.87 16.10 -14.70
CA PRO A 338 -2.72 17.41 -15.29
C PRO A 338 -3.20 18.51 -14.32
N SER A 339 -2.72 19.73 -14.49
CA SER A 339 -3.12 20.86 -13.66
C SER A 339 -3.44 22.09 -14.49
N TRP A 340 -4.55 22.78 -14.22
CA TRP A 340 -4.89 24.05 -14.83
C TRP A 340 -4.31 25.22 -14.05
N SER A 341 -3.89 26.26 -14.78
CA SER A 341 -3.71 27.59 -14.16
C SER A 341 -5.05 28.14 -13.69
N SER A 342 -5.05 28.97 -12.65
CA SER A 342 -6.30 29.50 -12.08
C SER A 342 -7.12 30.36 -13.04
N ASP A 343 -6.46 30.98 -14.04
CA ASP A 343 -7.09 31.77 -15.10
C ASP A 343 -7.63 30.92 -16.27
N GLY A 344 -7.37 29.60 -16.26
CA GLY A 344 -7.78 28.67 -17.34
C GLY A 344 -7.00 28.87 -18.65
N LEU A 345 -5.94 29.69 -18.67
CA LEU A 345 -5.19 30.02 -19.88
C LEU A 345 -3.98 29.10 -20.11
N ALA A 346 -3.68 28.20 -19.18
CA ALA A 346 -2.62 27.22 -19.37
C ALA A 346 -2.97 25.91 -18.68
N VAL A 347 -2.46 24.80 -19.23
CA VAL A 347 -2.52 23.47 -18.60
C VAL A 347 -1.11 22.90 -18.51
N LEU A 348 -0.80 22.30 -17.38
CA LEU A 348 0.42 21.59 -17.10
C LEU A 348 0.20 20.09 -17.34
N LEU A 349 1.05 19.51 -18.17
CA LEU A 349 1.08 18.09 -18.50
C LEU A 349 2.29 17.46 -17.77
N PRO A 350 2.06 16.57 -16.81
CA PRO A 350 3.13 16.08 -15.94
C PRO A 350 4.24 15.32 -16.66
N ASP A 351 3.89 14.59 -17.72
CA ASP A 351 4.85 13.71 -18.41
C ASP A 351 4.43 13.49 -19.87
N THR A 352 5.12 14.16 -20.79
CA THR A 352 4.85 14.02 -22.23
C THR A 352 6.12 14.21 -23.05
N PHE A 353 6.18 13.56 -24.21
CA PHE A 353 7.11 13.97 -25.23
C PHE A 353 6.58 15.22 -25.96
N LEU A 354 7.48 16.08 -26.39
CA LEU A 354 7.18 17.15 -27.35
C LEU A 354 7.92 16.86 -28.65
N SER A 355 7.24 17.01 -29.81
CA SER A 355 7.89 16.86 -31.10
C SER A 355 9.08 17.77 -31.20
N SER A 356 10.26 17.22 -31.49
CA SER A 356 11.39 18.02 -31.95
C SER A 356 11.38 18.06 -33.48
N LYS A 357 11.57 19.24 -34.08
CA LYS A 357 11.69 19.38 -35.54
C LYS A 357 12.92 18.66 -36.09
N ASP A 358 13.84 18.25 -35.26
CA ASP A 358 15.18 17.74 -35.64
C ASP A 358 15.33 16.21 -35.47
N HIS A 359 14.24 15.44 -35.31
CA HIS A 359 14.24 13.95 -35.19
C HIS A 359 15.24 13.32 -34.19
N THR A 360 15.78 14.10 -33.26
CA THR A 360 16.59 13.55 -32.18
C THR A 360 15.68 12.95 -31.10
N PRO A 361 16.00 11.79 -30.53
CA PRO A 361 15.26 11.23 -29.41
C PRO A 361 15.21 12.26 -28.29
N SER A 362 14.02 12.82 -28.02
CA SER A 362 13.83 13.76 -26.92
C SER A 362 13.48 12.99 -25.65
N SER A 363 14.03 13.40 -24.52
CA SER A 363 13.54 12.93 -23.24
C SER A 363 12.14 13.48 -23.00
N PRO A 364 11.25 12.74 -22.30
CA PRO A 364 9.98 13.29 -21.89
C PRO A 364 10.18 14.48 -20.94
N CYS A 365 9.18 15.32 -20.83
CA CYS A 365 9.25 16.49 -19.96
C CYS A 365 7.90 16.81 -19.32
N VAL A 366 7.96 17.51 -18.19
CA VAL A 366 6.82 18.29 -17.70
C VAL A 366 6.61 19.44 -18.67
N ALA A 367 5.43 19.59 -19.24
CA ALA A 367 5.15 20.56 -20.29
C ALA A 367 3.98 21.48 -19.92
N VAL A 368 4.03 22.73 -20.39
CA VAL A 368 2.90 23.66 -20.33
C VAL A 368 2.36 23.90 -21.74
N VAL A 369 1.04 23.86 -21.86
CA VAL A 369 0.30 24.25 -23.07
C VAL A 369 -0.49 25.52 -22.78
N ASP A 370 -0.17 26.60 -23.47
CA ASP A 370 -0.85 27.90 -23.33
C ASP A 370 -2.03 28.03 -24.32
N PHE A 371 -3.16 28.58 -23.83
CA PHE A 371 -4.35 28.85 -24.64
C PHE A 371 -4.56 30.34 -24.87
N PRO A 372 -5.17 30.74 -26.02
CA PRO A 372 -5.67 29.91 -27.11
C PRO A 372 -4.61 29.51 -28.16
N SER A 373 -3.34 29.93 -27.97
CA SER A 373 -2.28 29.73 -28.97
C SER A 373 -1.88 28.28 -29.19
N ALA A 374 -2.22 27.38 -28.24
CA ALA A 374 -1.76 26.00 -28.17
C ALA A 374 -0.21 25.87 -28.20
N THR A 375 0.49 26.91 -27.72
CA THR A 375 1.95 26.92 -27.62
C THR A 375 2.39 25.92 -26.53
N ARG A 376 3.31 25.05 -26.88
CA ARG A 376 3.82 23.97 -26.01
C ARG A 376 5.24 24.29 -25.56
N THR A 377 5.51 24.23 -24.27
CA THR A 377 6.84 24.53 -23.73
C THR A 377 7.24 23.47 -22.68
N CYS A 378 8.48 22.97 -22.80
CA CYS A 378 9.05 22.07 -21.81
C CYS A 378 9.50 22.87 -20.58
N VAL A 379 8.99 22.51 -19.39
CA VAL A 379 9.34 23.13 -18.11
C VAL A 379 10.57 22.44 -17.51
N ALA A 380 10.49 21.12 -17.39
CA ALA A 380 11.55 20.29 -16.82
C ALA A 380 11.71 19.01 -17.63
N THR A 381 12.93 18.70 -18.04
CA THR A 381 13.24 17.45 -18.76
C THR A 381 13.39 16.30 -17.80
N LEU A 382 12.69 15.20 -18.07
CA LEU A 382 12.69 13.99 -17.26
C LEU A 382 13.76 13.01 -17.81
N LYS A 383 15.01 13.22 -17.42
CA LYS A 383 16.11 12.30 -17.79
C LYS A 383 16.27 11.23 -16.71
N GLY A 384 16.09 9.97 -17.11
CA GLY A 384 16.50 8.85 -16.28
C GLY A 384 18.01 8.83 -16.05
N GLN A 385 18.43 8.25 -14.95
CA GLN A 385 19.84 8.06 -14.58
C GLN A 385 20.17 6.58 -14.65
N THR A 386 21.38 6.28 -15.08
CA THR A 386 21.92 4.91 -15.02
C THR A 386 23.05 4.90 -14.02
N ASP A 387 22.95 4.03 -13.03
CA ASP A 387 24.01 3.77 -12.04
C ASP A 387 24.37 2.28 -12.03
N ASP A 388 25.11 1.83 -11.02
CA ASP A 388 25.50 0.44 -10.81
C ASP A 388 24.33 -0.50 -10.47
N LYS A 389 23.15 0.07 -10.13
CA LYS A 389 21.90 -0.65 -9.86
C LYS A 389 21.01 -0.77 -11.11
N GLY A 390 21.34 -0.07 -12.19
CA GLY A 390 20.60 -0.08 -13.45
C GLY A 390 20.06 1.28 -13.87
N TYR A 391 19.10 1.27 -14.77
CA TYR A 391 18.41 2.50 -15.22
C TYR A 391 17.24 2.84 -14.30
N HIS A 392 17.27 4.05 -13.76
CA HIS A 392 16.20 4.62 -12.96
C HIS A 392 15.50 5.71 -13.77
N SER A 393 14.21 5.50 -14.08
CA SER A 393 13.40 6.56 -14.69
C SER A 393 13.08 7.62 -13.63
N LEU A 394 13.25 8.89 -13.98
CA LEU A 394 12.78 9.98 -13.15
C LEU A 394 11.24 10.07 -13.27
N GLN A 395 10.55 9.82 -12.16
CA GLN A 395 9.09 9.82 -12.11
C GLN A 395 8.59 11.15 -11.57
N VAL A 396 7.57 11.72 -12.19
CA VAL A 396 6.84 12.85 -11.62
C VAL A 396 5.83 12.30 -10.60
N ILE A 397 5.96 12.73 -9.36
CA ILE A 397 4.98 12.43 -8.30
C ILE A 397 3.84 13.45 -8.36
N GLU A 398 4.21 14.72 -8.49
CA GLU A 398 3.29 15.84 -8.51
C GLU A 398 3.82 16.97 -9.38
N ALA A 399 2.93 17.63 -10.13
CA ALA A 399 3.24 18.85 -10.83
C ALA A 399 2.03 19.78 -10.82
N HIS A 400 2.24 21.03 -10.40
CA HIS A 400 1.16 22.01 -10.34
C HIS A 400 1.65 23.45 -10.49
N PHE A 401 0.73 24.36 -10.85
CA PHE A 401 1.02 25.79 -10.89
C PHE A 401 1.09 26.38 -9.49
N ALA A 402 2.21 27.00 -9.10
CA ALA A 402 2.40 27.60 -7.80
C ALA A 402 1.43 28.75 -7.55
N GLY A 403 0.52 28.58 -6.60
CA GLY A 403 -0.56 29.54 -6.35
C GLY A 403 -1.47 29.81 -7.56
N GLY A 404 -1.59 28.83 -8.46
CA GLY A 404 -2.39 28.93 -9.69
C GLY A 404 -1.78 29.82 -10.78
N ASN A 405 -0.60 30.39 -10.59
CA ASN A 405 0.06 31.27 -11.54
C ASN A 405 0.72 30.47 -12.67
N LYS A 406 0.28 30.66 -13.92
CA LYS A 406 0.77 29.97 -15.13
C LYS A 406 2.27 30.14 -15.41
N ASP A 407 2.93 31.09 -14.82
CA ASP A 407 4.37 31.38 -15.01
C ASP A 407 5.25 30.79 -13.87
N ARG A 408 4.65 30.05 -12.95
CA ARG A 408 5.34 29.36 -11.86
C ARG A 408 4.84 27.93 -11.71
N VAL A 409 5.75 26.99 -11.76
CA VAL A 409 5.44 25.55 -11.66
C VAL A 409 6.27 24.90 -10.57
N ILE A 410 5.65 24.08 -9.76
CA ILE A 410 6.32 23.19 -8.79
C ILE A 410 6.25 21.77 -9.34
N VAL A 411 7.37 21.09 -9.35
CA VAL A 411 7.49 19.69 -9.80
C VAL A 411 8.18 18.89 -8.71
N THR A 412 7.52 17.84 -8.25
CA THR A 412 8.13 16.84 -7.36
C THR A 412 8.39 15.56 -8.16
N THR A 413 9.62 15.10 -8.17
CA THR A 413 10.06 13.91 -8.88
C THR A 413 10.66 12.88 -7.91
N HIS A 414 10.55 11.60 -8.27
CA HIS A 414 11.20 10.49 -7.59
C HIS A 414 12.23 9.83 -8.50
N GLY A 415 13.46 9.68 -8.00
CA GLY A 415 14.56 9.01 -8.68
C GLY A 415 15.51 8.37 -7.67
N GLY A 416 14.96 7.58 -6.73
CA GLY A 416 15.66 7.03 -5.56
C GLY A 416 15.44 7.85 -4.29
N SER A 417 15.14 9.13 -4.42
CA SER A 417 14.63 10.03 -3.38
C SER A 417 13.75 11.10 -4.01
N ASP A 418 12.85 11.67 -3.22
CA ASP A 418 11.97 12.74 -3.69
C ASP A 418 12.74 14.05 -3.80
N HIS A 419 12.53 14.73 -4.91
CA HIS A 419 13.13 16.04 -5.19
C HIS A 419 12.06 16.99 -5.70
N THR A 420 11.88 18.12 -5.00
CA THR A 420 10.94 19.19 -5.40
C THR A 420 11.69 20.38 -5.95
N ALA A 421 11.31 20.87 -7.13
CA ALA A 421 11.87 22.05 -7.77
C ALA A 421 10.79 23.05 -8.18
N GLU A 422 11.09 24.34 -8.05
CA GLU A 422 10.25 25.42 -8.57
C GLU A 422 10.85 25.95 -9.88
N TYR A 423 10.01 26.06 -10.92
CA TYR A 423 10.37 26.62 -12.21
C TYR A 423 9.63 27.93 -12.44
N ARG A 424 10.32 28.93 -12.99
CA ARG A 424 9.72 30.19 -13.39
C ARG A 424 9.91 30.46 -14.85
N ARG A 425 8.88 31.01 -15.49
CA ARG A 425 8.95 31.43 -16.89
C ARG A 425 9.71 32.75 -16.94
N THR A 426 10.78 32.82 -17.73
CA THR A 426 11.66 33.99 -17.84
C THR A 426 11.47 34.76 -19.16
N GLY A 427 10.71 34.21 -20.10
CA GLY A 427 10.36 34.85 -21.36
C GLY A 427 9.84 33.85 -22.36
N GLY A 428 8.74 34.16 -23.04
CA GLY A 428 8.13 33.33 -24.08
C GLY A 428 7.99 31.85 -23.77
N SER A 429 8.92 31.04 -24.25
CA SER A 429 8.93 29.58 -24.09
C SER A 429 10.03 29.07 -23.12
N THR A 430 10.72 29.96 -22.42
CA THR A 430 11.88 29.56 -21.57
C THR A 430 11.50 29.48 -20.10
N TRP A 431 11.87 28.36 -19.48
CA TRP A 431 11.71 28.11 -18.05
C TRP A 431 13.07 27.99 -17.38
N GLN A 432 13.20 28.48 -16.18
CA GLN A 432 14.42 28.35 -15.38
C GLN A 432 14.08 27.77 -14.01
N ASP A 433 14.90 26.82 -13.59
CA ASP A 433 14.92 26.32 -12.20
C ASP A 433 15.32 27.46 -11.25
N VAL A 434 14.53 27.66 -10.22
CA VAL A 434 14.85 28.59 -9.14
C VAL A 434 15.82 27.90 -8.20
N VAL A 435 17.14 28.00 -8.54
CA VAL A 435 18.24 27.32 -7.84
C VAL A 435 18.20 27.51 -6.32
N GLU A 436 18.48 26.44 -5.60
CA GLU A 436 18.50 26.21 -4.14
C GLU A 436 19.20 27.27 -3.27
N GLY A 437 19.99 28.17 -3.83
CA GLY A 437 20.73 29.19 -3.07
C GLY A 437 19.89 30.34 -2.49
N LYS A 438 18.59 30.45 -2.81
CA LYS A 438 17.66 31.47 -2.29
C LYS A 438 16.35 30.87 -1.76
N ARG A 439 16.30 29.57 -1.59
CA ARG A 439 15.17 28.92 -0.89
C ARG A 439 15.21 29.29 0.59
N LYS A 440 14.49 30.31 0.97
CA LYS A 440 13.55 30.11 2.07
C LYS A 440 12.50 29.19 1.49
N SER A 441 12.49 27.91 1.88
CA SER A 441 11.41 27.00 1.53
C SER A 441 10.11 27.68 1.94
N ILE A 442 9.10 27.66 1.08
CA ILE A 442 7.73 28.06 1.46
C ILE A 442 7.24 27.18 2.62
N GLU A 443 7.85 26.02 2.82
CA GLU A 443 7.67 25.12 3.96
C GLU A 443 8.36 25.63 5.26
N ASP A 444 9.40 26.46 5.18
CA ASP A 444 10.15 26.94 6.35
C ASP A 444 9.61 28.24 6.98
N GLU A 445 8.63 28.90 6.38
CA GLU A 445 7.89 29.93 7.13
C GLU A 445 6.95 29.21 8.10
N PRO A 446 7.17 29.38 9.42
CA PRO A 446 6.34 28.71 10.41
C PRO A 446 4.89 29.17 10.21
N LYS A 447 4.06 28.27 9.70
CA LYS A 447 2.62 28.49 9.51
C LYS A 447 2.00 28.79 10.89
N ASP A 448 1.00 29.66 10.95
CA ASP A 448 0.28 29.94 12.18
C ASP A 448 -0.48 28.71 12.71
N LEU A 449 -0.82 27.79 11.83
CA LEU A 449 -1.35 26.47 12.13
C LEU A 449 -0.74 25.44 11.15
N GLU A 450 -0.17 24.38 11.72
CA GLU A 450 0.23 23.19 11.02
C GLU A 450 -0.53 21.99 11.60
N VAL A 451 -1.15 21.18 10.75
CA VAL A 451 -1.85 19.95 11.12
C VAL A 451 -1.10 18.78 10.47
N ILE A 452 -0.65 17.85 11.28
CA ILE A 452 0.15 16.73 10.81
C ILE A 452 -0.33 15.41 11.42
N VAL A 453 -0.22 14.33 10.67
CA VAL A 453 -0.22 12.99 11.24
C VAL A 453 1.20 12.69 11.74
N LYS A 454 1.31 12.50 13.04
CA LYS A 454 2.58 12.16 13.69
C LYS A 454 2.61 10.66 13.94
N GLU A 455 3.41 9.97 13.17
CA GLU A 455 3.60 8.52 13.25
C GLU A 455 5.03 8.12 12.88
N GLY A 456 5.36 6.86 13.01
CA GLY A 456 6.64 6.28 12.63
C GLY A 456 6.73 4.82 12.99
N LEU A 457 7.81 4.17 12.62
CA LEU A 457 8.03 2.73 12.81
C LEU A 457 7.66 2.23 14.23
N ASP A 458 7.98 3.01 15.27
CA ASP A 458 7.71 2.69 16.68
C ASP A 458 6.69 3.62 17.35
N GLN A 459 6.01 4.44 16.59
CA GLN A 459 5.04 5.42 17.09
C GLN A 459 3.70 5.26 16.37
N ALA A 460 2.66 4.86 17.14
CA ALA A 460 1.29 4.82 16.63
C ALA A 460 0.82 6.22 16.17
N PRO A 461 -0.07 6.29 15.17
CA PRO A 461 -0.47 7.55 14.55
C PRO A 461 -1.30 8.41 15.48
N LEU A 462 -0.99 9.70 15.51
CA LEU A 462 -1.72 10.76 16.21
C LEU A 462 -1.96 11.93 15.26
N LEU A 463 -3.15 12.51 15.27
CA LEU A 463 -3.37 13.80 14.61
C LEU A 463 -2.94 14.92 15.56
N VAL A 464 -1.94 15.67 15.15
CA VAL A 464 -1.31 16.71 15.96
C VAL A 464 -1.47 18.07 15.29
N VAL A 465 -1.78 19.07 16.09
CA VAL A 465 -1.81 20.47 15.66
C VAL A 465 -0.69 21.23 16.37
N LYS A 466 0.00 22.07 15.61
CA LYS A 466 1.11 22.86 16.15
C LYS A 466 1.19 24.25 15.51
N ASN A 467 1.81 25.15 16.23
CA ASN A 467 2.28 26.45 15.75
C ASN A 467 3.72 26.67 16.23
N LYS A 468 4.25 27.88 16.11
CA LYS A 468 5.62 28.23 16.53
C LYS A 468 5.92 27.95 18.02
N GLN A 469 4.92 27.87 18.87
CA GLN A 469 5.07 27.89 20.34
C GLN A 469 4.50 26.60 21.00
N THR A 470 3.46 26.02 20.44
CA THR A 470 2.65 24.97 21.08
C THR A 470 2.37 23.86 20.14
N SER A 471 2.35 22.62 20.66
CA SER A 471 1.92 21.41 19.95
C SER A 471 0.95 20.65 20.84
N ARG A 472 -0.20 20.22 20.27
CA ARG A 472 -1.24 19.49 21.00
C ARG A 472 -1.80 18.37 20.14
N VAL A 473 -2.21 17.26 20.78
CA VAL A 473 -2.94 16.18 20.12
C VAL A 473 -4.37 16.63 19.88
N LEU A 474 -4.79 16.65 18.61
CA LEU A 474 -6.17 16.93 18.20
C LEU A 474 -7.01 15.67 18.26
N TRP A 475 -6.45 14.53 17.85
CA TRP A 475 -7.13 13.25 17.88
C TRP A 475 -6.14 12.09 18.04
N ASP A 476 -6.42 11.24 19.03
CA ASP A 476 -5.81 9.92 19.17
C ASP A 476 -6.82 8.88 18.67
N PRO A 477 -6.57 8.24 17.52
CA PRO A 477 -7.49 7.26 16.96
C PRO A 477 -7.40 5.89 17.65
N ASN A 478 -6.37 5.63 18.47
CA ASN A 478 -6.07 4.31 19.03
C ASN A 478 -5.78 4.31 20.54
N PRO A 479 -6.63 4.91 21.38
CA PRO A 479 -6.39 4.99 22.83
C PRO A 479 -6.32 3.60 23.50
N GLN A 480 -6.86 2.54 22.88
CA GLN A 480 -6.78 1.16 23.37
C GLN A 480 -5.33 0.65 23.46
N LEU A 481 -4.39 1.24 22.71
CA LEU A 481 -2.98 0.86 22.73
C LEU A 481 -2.30 1.14 24.06
N ASP A 482 -2.85 2.00 24.90
CA ASP A 482 -2.35 2.23 26.26
C ASP A 482 -2.35 0.95 27.12
N ASN A 483 -3.24 0.00 26.81
CA ASN A 483 -3.38 -1.29 27.51
C ASN A 483 -2.68 -2.46 26.79
N ILE A 484 -1.95 -2.18 25.70
CA ILE A 484 -1.30 -3.19 24.87
C ILE A 484 0.22 -3.03 24.93
N GLU A 485 0.93 -4.16 25.05
CA GLU A 485 2.39 -4.20 24.94
C GLU A 485 2.81 -4.28 23.47
N LEU A 486 3.21 -3.14 22.88
CA LEU A 486 3.58 -3.06 21.48
C LEU A 486 5.00 -3.60 21.17
N GLY A 487 5.85 -3.76 22.21
CA GLY A 487 7.27 -3.98 21.99
C GLY A 487 7.97 -2.73 21.43
N ARG A 488 9.16 -2.91 20.87
CA ARG A 488 9.99 -1.84 20.30
C ARG A 488 10.38 -2.15 18.87
N ALA A 489 10.35 -1.14 18.00
CA ALA A 489 10.87 -1.22 16.65
C ALA A 489 11.91 -0.12 16.40
N SER A 490 12.92 -0.42 15.59
CA SER A 490 13.98 0.54 15.23
C SER A 490 14.56 0.23 13.86
N VAL A 491 15.11 1.24 13.21
CA VAL A 491 15.87 1.01 11.97
C VAL A 491 17.16 0.25 12.29
N TYR A 492 17.38 -0.83 11.56
CA TYR A 492 18.56 -1.66 11.64
C TYR A 492 19.36 -1.56 10.34
N ARG A 493 20.69 -1.36 10.43
CA ARG A 493 21.57 -1.20 9.27
C ARG A 493 22.66 -2.24 9.27
N TRP A 494 22.96 -2.80 8.10
CA TRP A 494 24.03 -3.77 7.93
C TRP A 494 24.68 -3.64 6.53
N LYS A 495 25.77 -4.37 6.30
CA LYS A 495 26.41 -4.46 5.00
C LYS A 495 26.41 -5.90 4.51
N ASP A 496 26.13 -6.09 3.22
CA ASP A 496 26.28 -7.40 2.62
C ASP A 496 27.77 -7.74 2.37
N LYS A 497 28.03 -9.00 1.97
CA LYS A 497 29.39 -9.49 1.69
C LYS A 497 30.10 -8.73 0.55
N LYS A 498 29.37 -7.93 -0.24
CA LYS A 498 29.88 -7.06 -1.29
C LYS A 498 30.09 -5.61 -0.83
N GLY A 499 29.82 -5.31 0.44
CA GLY A 499 29.92 -3.98 1.03
C GLY A 499 28.74 -3.06 0.73
N ARG A 500 27.66 -3.56 0.14
CA ARG A 500 26.43 -2.80 -0.09
C ARG A 500 25.74 -2.55 1.22
N GLU A 501 25.32 -1.31 1.45
CA GLU A 501 24.57 -0.91 2.63
C GLU A 501 23.09 -1.31 2.51
N TRP A 502 22.55 -1.82 3.59
CA TRP A 502 21.17 -2.26 3.74
C TRP A 502 20.56 -1.66 4.98
N GLU A 503 19.25 -1.47 4.95
CA GLU A 503 18.49 -1.07 6.12
C GLU A 503 17.14 -1.80 6.17
N GLY A 504 16.57 -1.87 7.38
CA GLY A 504 15.31 -2.53 7.64
C GLY A 504 14.71 -2.14 8.97
N GLY A 505 13.44 -2.49 9.16
CA GLY A 505 12.75 -2.35 10.44
C GLY A 505 12.97 -3.57 11.32
N LEU A 506 13.67 -3.42 12.45
CA LEU A 506 13.90 -4.49 13.43
C LEU A 506 12.91 -4.37 14.58
N TYR A 507 12.03 -5.33 14.71
CA TYR A 507 11.07 -5.47 15.81
C TYR A 507 11.62 -6.44 16.86
N LYS A 508 11.74 -5.97 18.10
CA LYS A 508 12.23 -6.77 19.23
C LYS A 508 11.08 -7.47 19.94
N PRO A 509 11.29 -8.70 20.46
CA PRO A 509 10.34 -9.32 21.35
C PRO A 509 9.91 -8.39 22.47
N ALA A 510 8.62 -8.39 22.82
CA ALA A 510 8.10 -7.56 23.90
C ALA A 510 8.76 -7.85 25.24
N ASP A 511 9.10 -9.13 25.47
CA ASP A 511 9.77 -9.66 26.67
C ASP A 511 11.31 -9.75 26.52
N TYR A 512 11.89 -9.01 25.55
CA TYR A 512 13.33 -9.06 25.27
C TYR A 512 14.20 -8.83 26.52
N LYS A 513 15.14 -9.75 26.75
CA LYS A 513 16.15 -9.68 27.80
C LYS A 513 17.55 -9.69 27.19
N PRO A 514 18.40 -8.74 27.55
CA PRO A 514 19.79 -8.74 27.10
C PRO A 514 20.53 -10.04 27.48
N GLY A 515 21.25 -10.62 26.53
CA GLY A 515 22.02 -11.85 26.71
C GLY A 515 21.25 -13.14 26.40
N GLU A 516 19.96 -13.08 26.14
CA GLU A 516 19.19 -14.19 25.60
C GLU A 516 19.16 -14.16 24.07
N ARG A 517 19.10 -15.34 23.44
CA ARG A 517 18.98 -15.48 21.98
C ARG A 517 17.56 -15.88 21.63
N TYR A 518 17.01 -15.21 20.62
CA TYR A 518 15.63 -15.35 20.19
C TYR A 518 15.54 -15.91 18.77
N PRO A 519 14.41 -16.51 18.37
CA PRO A 519 14.11 -16.77 16.96
C PRO A 519 14.07 -15.46 16.15
N LEU A 520 14.35 -15.56 14.85
CA LEU A 520 14.22 -14.46 13.90
C LEU A 520 13.29 -14.85 12.76
N VAL A 521 12.41 -13.94 12.35
CA VAL A 521 11.67 -14.01 11.07
C VAL A 521 12.06 -12.84 10.20
N ILE A 522 12.52 -13.12 8.97
CA ILE A 522 12.78 -12.12 7.95
C ILE A 522 11.50 -11.91 7.14
N GLN A 523 11.04 -10.67 7.02
CA GLN A 523 9.98 -10.24 6.11
C GLN A 523 10.59 -9.49 4.93
N THR A 524 10.31 -9.92 3.70
CA THR A 524 11.13 -9.60 2.53
C THR A 524 10.58 -8.47 1.66
N HIS A 525 9.42 -7.89 1.97
CA HIS A 525 8.72 -6.94 1.10
C HIS A 525 8.78 -5.50 1.61
N GLY A 526 9.97 -5.03 1.97
CA GLY A 526 10.21 -3.64 2.33
C GLY A 526 9.77 -3.22 3.74
N PHE A 527 10.07 -1.98 4.10
CA PHE A 527 9.61 -1.31 5.32
C PHE A 527 9.52 0.19 5.08
N ARG A 528 8.83 0.89 5.98
CA ARG A 528 8.72 2.35 6.00
C ARG A 528 9.09 2.88 7.38
N GLU A 529 10.14 3.70 7.47
CA GLU A 529 10.61 4.28 8.73
C GLU A 529 9.60 5.29 9.31
N PHE A 530 8.94 6.05 8.44
CA PHE A 530 8.09 7.18 8.82
C PHE A 530 6.60 6.85 8.92
N GLU A 531 6.23 5.57 8.76
CA GLU A 531 4.85 5.09 8.83
C GLU A 531 4.69 4.05 9.93
N PHE A 532 3.55 4.04 10.59
CA PHE A 532 3.18 2.98 11.54
C PHE A 532 2.51 1.83 10.79
N ARG A 533 3.30 0.82 10.44
CA ARG A 533 2.86 -0.39 9.73
C ARG A 533 3.11 -1.65 10.56
N PRO A 534 2.20 -2.01 11.49
CA PRO A 534 2.44 -3.09 12.45
C PRO A 534 2.74 -4.46 11.85
N SER A 535 2.17 -4.77 10.68
CA SER A 535 2.46 -6.00 9.94
C SER A 535 3.74 -5.90 9.10
N GLY A 536 3.95 -4.74 8.50
CA GLY A 536 4.84 -4.47 7.39
C GLY A 536 4.14 -3.66 6.31
N LEU A 537 4.80 -3.47 5.18
CA LEU A 537 4.29 -2.65 4.08
C LEU A 537 2.93 -3.20 3.56
N PHE A 538 2.78 -4.52 3.51
CA PHE A 538 1.56 -5.19 3.11
C PHE A 538 1.08 -6.17 4.18
N PRO A 539 -0.20 -6.21 4.52
CA PRO A 539 -0.74 -7.10 5.55
C PRO A 539 -0.86 -8.56 5.09
N THR A 540 -0.64 -8.87 3.81
CA THR A 540 -0.78 -10.22 3.26
C THR A 540 0.37 -11.13 3.74
N GLY A 541 0.08 -12.03 4.67
CA GLY A 541 1.04 -12.95 5.27
C GLY A 541 2.02 -12.34 6.29
N SER A 542 2.17 -11.02 6.31
CA SER A 542 3.08 -10.30 7.21
C SER A 542 2.42 -9.98 8.55
N ALA A 543 3.14 -10.10 9.68
CA ALA A 543 2.61 -9.87 11.02
C ALA A 543 3.71 -9.46 12.02
N ALA A 544 4.49 -8.42 11.70
CA ALA A 544 5.72 -8.11 12.43
C ALA A 544 5.53 -7.90 13.93
N ARG A 545 4.61 -7.03 14.37
CA ARG A 545 4.41 -6.80 15.81
C ARG A 545 3.75 -7.97 16.52
N ALA A 546 2.86 -8.71 15.86
CA ALA A 546 2.25 -9.91 16.45
C ALA A 546 3.29 -11.03 16.63
N LEU A 547 4.21 -11.21 15.69
CA LEU A 547 5.35 -12.12 15.84
C LEU A 547 6.30 -11.65 16.96
N ALA A 548 6.58 -10.35 17.04
CA ALA A 548 7.40 -9.80 18.11
C ALA A 548 6.74 -10.00 19.50
N ALA A 549 5.42 -9.80 19.61
CA ALA A 549 4.65 -10.09 20.80
C ALA A 549 4.65 -11.59 21.16
N ALA A 550 4.83 -12.48 20.18
CA ALA A 550 5.02 -13.91 20.37
C ALA A 550 6.48 -14.30 20.72
N GLY A 551 7.36 -13.35 21.01
CA GLY A 551 8.75 -13.60 21.42
C GLY A 551 9.69 -13.94 20.26
N ILE A 552 9.46 -13.41 19.06
CA ILE A 552 10.25 -13.64 17.85
C ILE A 552 10.76 -12.29 17.35
N PHE A 553 12.07 -12.16 17.10
CA PHE A 553 12.58 -10.98 16.36
C PHE A 553 12.01 -10.98 14.95
N VAL A 554 11.67 -9.79 14.43
CA VAL A 554 11.29 -9.65 13.03
C VAL A 554 12.16 -8.58 12.39
N LEU A 555 12.76 -8.90 11.24
CA LEU A 555 13.48 -7.95 10.40
C LEU A 555 12.73 -7.77 9.07
N GLN A 556 12.14 -6.60 8.88
CA GLN A 556 11.62 -6.18 7.58
C GLN A 556 12.78 -5.61 6.77
N VAL A 557 13.07 -6.21 5.62
CA VAL A 557 14.25 -5.82 4.83
C VAL A 557 13.84 -4.82 3.74
N GLY A 558 14.56 -3.70 3.65
CA GLY A 558 14.37 -2.70 2.59
C GLY A 558 14.64 -3.26 1.19
N GLU A 559 13.97 -2.74 0.18
CA GLU A 559 14.11 -3.18 -1.21
C GLU A 559 15.23 -2.39 -1.90
N HIS A 560 16.38 -3.04 -2.10
CA HIS A 560 17.57 -2.42 -2.72
C HIS A 560 18.14 -3.25 -3.88
N CYS A 561 17.53 -4.37 -4.21
CA CYS A 561 17.96 -5.18 -5.34
C CYS A 561 17.35 -4.70 -6.66
N PRO A 562 18.15 -4.71 -7.76
CA PRO A 562 17.58 -4.50 -9.08
C PRO A 562 16.55 -5.59 -9.39
N ILE A 563 15.34 -5.19 -9.74
CA ILE A 563 14.28 -6.12 -10.16
C ILE A 563 14.41 -6.46 -11.65
N GLN A 564 13.82 -7.62 -12.06
CA GLN A 564 13.82 -8.08 -13.45
C GLN A 564 15.24 -8.19 -14.06
N MET A 565 16.19 -8.66 -13.26
CA MET A 565 17.58 -8.88 -13.65
C MET A 565 18.10 -10.23 -13.15
N LEU A 566 19.14 -10.76 -13.80
CA LEU A 566 19.81 -11.99 -13.38
C LEU A 566 20.34 -11.95 -11.95
N SER A 567 20.63 -10.78 -11.44
CA SER A 567 21.18 -10.56 -10.09
C SER A 567 20.12 -10.42 -9.01
N GLU A 568 18.83 -10.35 -9.34
CA GLU A 568 17.75 -10.07 -8.40
C GLU A 568 17.73 -11.05 -7.21
N GLY A 569 17.50 -12.33 -7.45
CA GLY A 569 17.46 -13.35 -6.39
C GLY A 569 18.76 -13.48 -5.60
N PRO A 570 19.93 -13.62 -6.27
CA PRO A 570 21.22 -13.65 -5.57
C PRO A 570 21.53 -12.41 -4.73
N CYS A 571 21.05 -11.23 -5.13
CA CYS A 571 21.18 -10.01 -4.35
C CYS A 571 20.35 -10.09 -3.06
N ALA A 572 19.09 -10.49 -3.16
CA ALA A 572 18.19 -10.62 -2.01
C ALA A 572 18.69 -11.68 -1.02
N ALA A 573 19.08 -12.86 -1.51
CA ALA A 573 19.66 -13.91 -0.66
C ALA A 573 20.89 -13.43 0.11
N SER A 574 21.83 -12.71 -0.56
CA SER A 574 23.03 -12.15 0.10
C SER A 574 22.69 -11.13 1.18
N ALA A 575 21.65 -10.33 0.98
CA ALA A 575 21.18 -9.37 1.99
C ALA A 575 20.68 -10.09 3.25
N TYR A 576 19.88 -11.13 3.07
CA TYR A 576 19.30 -11.91 4.18
C TYR A 576 20.38 -12.67 4.95
N GLU A 577 21.32 -13.33 4.24
CA GLU A 577 22.48 -13.98 4.87
C GLU A 577 23.26 -13.02 5.76
N SER A 578 23.60 -11.87 5.22
CA SER A 578 24.43 -10.90 5.93
C SER A 578 23.72 -10.29 7.13
N ALA A 579 22.39 -10.08 7.05
CA ALA A 579 21.57 -9.65 8.19
C ALA A 579 21.55 -10.70 9.29
N VAL A 580 21.35 -11.98 8.94
CA VAL A 580 21.38 -13.09 9.89
C VAL A 580 22.75 -13.21 10.55
N ASP A 581 23.83 -13.22 9.74
CA ASP A 581 25.22 -13.32 10.22
C ASP A 581 25.51 -12.21 11.26
N GLN A 582 25.10 -10.98 10.98
CA GLN A 582 25.32 -9.86 11.90
C GLN A 582 24.50 -10.00 13.19
N LEU A 583 23.20 -10.28 13.12
CA LEU A 583 22.33 -10.44 14.31
C LEU A 583 22.76 -11.63 15.18
N VAL A 584 23.25 -12.73 14.58
CA VAL A 584 23.83 -13.86 15.30
C VAL A 584 25.14 -13.46 15.97
N SER A 585 25.99 -12.69 15.30
CA SER A 585 27.26 -12.20 15.86
C SER A 585 27.06 -11.22 17.02
N GLU A 586 25.98 -10.44 16.97
CA GLU A 586 25.53 -9.56 18.08
C GLU A 586 24.98 -10.36 19.28
N GLY A 587 24.78 -11.67 19.13
CA GLY A 587 24.30 -12.55 20.19
C GLY A 587 22.82 -12.46 20.50
N VAL A 588 22.03 -11.80 19.66
CA VAL A 588 20.59 -11.59 19.89
C VAL A 588 19.70 -12.62 19.18
N VAL A 589 20.20 -13.26 18.11
CA VAL A 589 19.47 -14.26 17.32
C VAL A 589 20.09 -15.65 17.47
N ASP A 590 19.22 -16.65 17.54
CA ASP A 590 19.58 -18.06 17.51
C ASP A 590 19.65 -18.56 16.05
N PRO A 591 20.82 -18.97 15.56
CA PRO A 591 21.01 -19.41 14.16
C PRO A 591 20.17 -20.66 13.79
N GLU A 592 19.76 -21.46 14.78
CA GLU A 592 18.92 -22.67 14.56
C GLU A 592 17.42 -22.35 14.46
N ARG A 593 17.01 -21.10 14.68
CA ARG A 593 15.61 -20.69 14.73
C ARG A 593 15.32 -19.49 13.82
N ILE A 594 15.66 -19.63 12.53
CA ILE A 594 15.48 -18.59 11.52
C ILE A 594 14.27 -18.93 10.63
N GLY A 595 13.37 -17.98 10.47
CA GLY A 595 12.24 -18.05 9.54
C GLY A 595 12.29 -16.97 8.47
N ILE A 596 11.52 -17.16 7.38
CA ILE A 596 11.45 -16.19 6.30
C ILE A 596 10.04 -16.13 5.70
N ILE A 597 9.55 -14.92 5.37
CA ILE A 597 8.23 -14.66 4.77
C ILE A 597 8.41 -13.93 3.45
N GLY A 598 7.68 -14.39 2.41
CA GLY A 598 7.55 -13.71 1.13
C GLY A 598 6.09 -13.45 0.77
N PHE A 599 5.85 -12.32 0.10
CA PHE A 599 4.58 -11.94 -0.49
C PHE A 599 4.80 -11.44 -1.92
N SER A 600 3.86 -11.70 -2.82
CA SER A 600 3.92 -11.21 -4.20
C SER A 600 5.27 -11.55 -4.86
N ARG A 601 5.97 -10.58 -5.42
CA ARG A 601 7.27 -10.78 -6.04
C ARG A 601 8.32 -11.36 -5.09
N SER A 602 8.30 -11.00 -3.83
CA SER A 602 9.29 -11.47 -2.87
C SER A 602 9.14 -12.95 -2.49
N CYS A 603 8.09 -13.64 -2.93
CA CYS A 603 8.03 -15.10 -2.89
C CYS A 603 9.21 -15.73 -3.66
N TYR A 604 9.62 -15.14 -4.80
CA TYR A 604 10.80 -15.59 -5.52
C TYR A 604 12.08 -15.42 -4.68
N TRP A 605 12.22 -14.31 -3.98
CA TRP A 605 13.41 -14.07 -3.13
C TRP A 605 13.49 -15.08 -1.98
N VAL A 606 12.34 -15.45 -1.41
CA VAL A 606 12.28 -16.53 -0.41
C VAL A 606 12.70 -17.86 -1.03
N MET A 607 12.15 -18.23 -2.17
CA MET A 607 12.49 -19.50 -2.84
C MET A 607 13.96 -19.54 -3.26
N GLU A 608 14.55 -18.43 -3.72
CA GLU A 608 15.98 -18.32 -4.00
C GLU A 608 16.81 -18.50 -2.72
N ALA A 609 16.42 -17.84 -1.61
CA ALA A 609 17.08 -18.01 -0.33
C ALA A 609 17.03 -19.48 0.17
N LEU A 610 15.90 -20.15 0.04
CA LEU A 610 15.73 -21.54 0.47
C LEU A 610 16.56 -22.54 -0.36
N THR A 611 16.87 -22.22 -1.62
CA THR A 611 17.57 -23.13 -2.54
C THR A 611 19.07 -22.80 -2.71
N ALA A 612 19.50 -21.57 -2.42
CA ALA A 612 20.85 -21.10 -2.74
C ALA A 612 21.59 -20.46 -1.57
N SER A 613 20.92 -20.08 -0.46
CA SER A 613 21.54 -19.47 0.69
C SER A 613 22.26 -20.48 1.59
N SER A 614 23.28 -20.00 2.31
CA SER A 614 23.94 -20.74 3.39
C SER A 614 23.19 -20.73 4.72
N VAL A 615 22.16 -19.89 4.87
CA VAL A 615 21.31 -19.83 6.07
C VAL A 615 20.44 -21.07 6.15
N HIS A 616 20.46 -21.75 7.30
CA HIS A 616 19.55 -22.83 7.58
C HIS A 616 18.21 -22.28 8.10
N PHE A 617 17.25 -22.15 7.18
CA PHE A 617 15.90 -21.73 7.56
C PHE A 617 15.13 -22.87 8.22
N LYS A 618 14.61 -22.63 9.43
CA LYS A 618 13.82 -23.57 10.22
C LYS A 618 12.34 -23.59 9.82
N ALA A 619 11.84 -22.51 9.19
CA ALA A 619 10.50 -22.42 8.64
C ALA A 619 10.43 -21.32 7.56
N ALA A 620 9.55 -21.50 6.59
CA ALA A 620 9.33 -20.51 5.54
C ALA A 620 7.84 -20.36 5.20
N LEU A 621 7.50 -19.21 4.66
CA LEU A 621 6.15 -18.90 4.19
C LEU A 621 6.23 -18.11 2.88
N VAL A 622 5.38 -18.49 1.91
CA VAL A 622 5.17 -17.74 0.67
C VAL A 622 3.68 -17.51 0.47
N THR A 623 3.31 -16.25 0.22
CA THR A 623 1.92 -15.84 0.07
C THR A 623 1.71 -15.15 -1.26
N ASP A 624 0.80 -15.68 -2.03
CA ASP A 624 0.18 -15.06 -3.21
C ASP A 624 1.18 -14.38 -4.17
N GLY A 625 2.15 -15.19 -4.70
CA GLY A 625 3.22 -14.56 -5.47
C GLY A 625 3.94 -15.42 -6.49
N TRP A 626 4.86 -14.74 -7.15
CA TRP A 626 5.74 -15.32 -8.16
C TRP A 626 6.90 -16.06 -7.49
N MET A 627 7.12 -17.31 -7.89
CA MET A 627 8.21 -18.14 -7.36
C MET A 627 9.19 -18.54 -8.48
N MET A 628 9.05 -17.94 -9.66
CA MET A 628 9.85 -18.18 -10.86
C MET A 628 9.89 -19.67 -11.24
N THR A 629 8.71 -20.33 -11.17
CA THR A 629 8.56 -21.74 -11.53
C THR A 629 8.26 -21.94 -13.01
N TYR A 630 8.51 -23.14 -13.52
CA TYR A 630 8.22 -23.49 -14.91
C TYR A 630 6.71 -23.48 -15.18
N LEU A 631 5.91 -24.00 -14.26
CA LEU A 631 4.45 -24.01 -14.39
C LEU A 631 3.90 -22.58 -14.45
N GLN A 632 4.36 -21.69 -13.58
CA GLN A 632 3.96 -20.28 -13.62
C GLN A 632 4.27 -19.66 -15.00
N TYR A 633 5.47 -19.89 -15.53
CA TYR A 633 5.84 -19.39 -16.85
C TYR A 633 4.86 -19.88 -17.94
N ILE A 634 4.62 -21.19 -18.01
CA ILE A 634 3.73 -21.77 -19.02
C ILE A 634 2.28 -21.28 -18.89
N MET A 635 1.78 -21.19 -17.65
CA MET A 635 0.41 -20.76 -17.40
C MET A 635 0.18 -19.28 -17.70
N THR A 636 1.22 -18.47 -17.63
CA THR A 636 1.15 -17.03 -17.87
C THR A 636 1.51 -16.62 -19.30
N ILE A 637 1.83 -17.58 -20.19
CA ILE A 637 1.93 -17.31 -21.63
C ILE A 637 0.61 -16.71 -22.10
N ASP A 638 0.71 -15.69 -22.94
CA ASP A 638 -0.40 -14.87 -23.44
C ASP A 638 -1.05 -13.92 -22.43
N LEU A 639 -0.73 -14.00 -21.14
CA LEU A 639 -1.17 -12.96 -20.20
C LEU A 639 -0.45 -11.65 -20.47
N ARG A 640 -1.21 -10.56 -20.57
CA ARG A 640 -0.69 -9.22 -20.91
C ARG A 640 0.30 -9.30 -22.08
N GLU A 641 -0.08 -10.06 -23.12
CA GLU A 641 0.70 -10.16 -24.36
C GLU A 641 2.16 -10.60 -24.16
N ASN A 642 2.34 -11.57 -23.28
CA ASN A 642 3.63 -12.12 -22.88
C ASN A 642 4.49 -11.15 -22.02
N ALA A 643 3.94 -10.07 -21.49
CA ALA A 643 4.68 -9.21 -20.58
C ALA A 643 5.08 -9.93 -19.28
N VAL A 644 4.22 -10.83 -18.78
CA VAL A 644 4.50 -11.63 -17.58
C VAL A 644 5.61 -12.64 -17.81
N PRO A 645 5.56 -13.52 -18.83
CA PRO A 645 6.65 -14.45 -19.14
C PRO A 645 8.01 -13.77 -19.28
N ARG A 646 8.08 -12.58 -19.86
CA ARG A 646 9.34 -11.83 -20.02
C ARG A 646 10.00 -11.42 -18.72
N GLN A 647 9.22 -11.19 -17.67
CA GLN A 647 9.79 -10.94 -16.35
C GLN A 647 10.57 -12.17 -15.86
N PHE A 648 10.04 -13.39 -16.11
CA PHE A 648 10.75 -14.63 -15.81
C PHE A 648 12.03 -14.76 -16.63
N GLU A 649 11.95 -14.46 -17.94
CA GLU A 649 13.09 -14.50 -18.83
C GLU A 649 14.19 -13.53 -18.41
N SER A 650 13.85 -12.35 -17.93
CA SER A 650 14.79 -11.36 -17.41
C SER A 650 15.53 -11.86 -16.18
N VAL A 651 14.85 -12.57 -15.28
CA VAL A 651 15.42 -13.12 -14.04
C VAL A 651 16.20 -14.40 -14.28
N ILE A 652 15.70 -15.31 -15.13
CA ILE A 652 16.36 -16.60 -15.43
C ILE A 652 17.43 -16.45 -16.53
N GLY A 653 17.21 -15.53 -17.48
CA GLY A 653 18.14 -15.18 -18.55
C GLY A 653 17.73 -15.67 -19.93
N ALA A 654 16.62 -16.40 -20.08
CA ALA A 654 16.10 -16.88 -21.37
C ALA A 654 14.76 -17.60 -21.20
N PRO A 655 13.97 -17.80 -22.28
CA PRO A 655 12.82 -18.71 -22.28
C PRO A 655 13.22 -20.17 -22.06
N PRO A 656 12.33 -21.03 -21.46
CA PRO A 656 12.65 -22.40 -21.02
C PRO A 656 12.67 -23.44 -22.15
N PHE A 657 13.14 -23.09 -23.36
CA PHE A 657 13.10 -23.97 -24.53
C PHE A 657 14.48 -24.19 -25.14
N GLY A 658 14.70 -25.37 -25.76
CA GLY A 658 15.95 -25.72 -26.41
C GLY A 658 17.13 -25.71 -25.43
N GLU A 659 18.28 -25.20 -25.87
CA GLU A 659 19.51 -25.11 -25.06
C GLU A 659 19.36 -24.23 -23.81
N ASN A 660 18.43 -23.28 -23.82
CA ASN A 660 18.17 -22.40 -22.70
C ASN A 660 17.54 -23.11 -21.49
N LEU A 661 16.98 -24.32 -21.67
CA LEU A 661 16.43 -25.12 -20.57
C LEU A 661 17.48 -25.37 -19.47
N GLN A 662 18.76 -25.48 -19.83
CA GLN A 662 19.84 -25.65 -18.83
C GLN A 662 19.94 -24.48 -17.86
N ARG A 663 19.61 -23.27 -18.30
CA ARG A 663 19.56 -22.08 -17.40
C ARG A 663 18.43 -22.21 -16.40
N TRP A 664 17.26 -22.69 -16.85
CA TRP A 664 16.10 -22.91 -15.99
C TRP A 664 16.36 -23.99 -14.95
N LEU A 665 16.93 -25.13 -15.36
CA LEU A 665 17.31 -26.20 -14.43
C LEU A 665 18.25 -25.72 -13.34
N LYS A 666 19.15 -24.79 -13.67
CA LYS A 666 20.12 -24.24 -12.71
C LYS A 666 19.54 -23.15 -11.84
N ARG A 667 18.70 -22.26 -12.39
CA ARG A 667 18.33 -20.99 -11.76
C ARG A 667 16.92 -20.94 -11.21
N SER A 668 15.97 -21.67 -11.80
CA SER A 668 14.60 -21.68 -11.28
C SER A 668 14.54 -22.48 -9.97
N PRO A 669 14.02 -21.91 -8.89
CA PRO A 669 13.87 -22.62 -7.62
C PRO A 669 13.05 -23.91 -7.74
N ALA A 670 12.08 -23.98 -8.64
CA ALA A 670 11.24 -25.14 -8.83
C ALA A 670 11.98 -26.42 -9.28
N PHE A 671 13.10 -26.26 -9.98
CA PHE A 671 13.98 -27.40 -10.36
C PHE A 671 15.00 -27.75 -9.27
N ASN A 672 14.96 -27.02 -8.14
CA ASN A 672 15.90 -27.17 -7.02
C ASN A 672 15.19 -27.40 -5.67
N LEU A 673 13.95 -27.88 -5.69
CA LEU A 673 13.11 -28.13 -4.50
C LEU A 673 13.74 -29.19 -3.56
N ASP A 674 14.56 -30.08 -4.12
CA ASP A 674 15.33 -31.06 -3.35
C ASP A 674 16.28 -30.43 -2.33
N LYS A 675 16.74 -29.19 -2.57
CA LYS A 675 17.60 -28.43 -1.65
C LYS A 675 16.86 -27.80 -0.49
N ILE A 676 15.55 -27.62 -0.57
CA ILE A 676 14.75 -27.02 0.49
C ILE A 676 14.64 -27.97 1.67
N THR A 677 15.08 -27.55 2.83
CA THR A 677 14.98 -28.32 4.08
C THR A 677 13.92 -27.75 5.04
N ALA A 678 13.57 -26.47 4.88
CA ALA A 678 12.59 -25.81 5.71
C ALA A 678 11.16 -26.29 5.42
N PRO A 679 10.32 -26.52 6.43
CA PRO A 679 8.88 -26.56 6.27
C PRO A 679 8.37 -25.31 5.58
N LEU A 680 7.56 -25.50 4.52
CA LEU A 680 7.04 -24.39 3.72
C LEU A 680 5.53 -24.30 3.83
N LEU A 681 5.02 -23.17 4.30
CA LEU A 681 3.62 -22.79 4.20
C LEU A 681 3.39 -22.01 2.91
N VAL A 682 2.52 -22.54 2.03
CA VAL A 682 2.10 -21.91 0.80
C VAL A 682 0.69 -21.38 0.99
N VAL A 683 0.48 -20.07 0.80
CA VAL A 683 -0.82 -19.43 0.97
C VAL A 683 -1.22 -18.78 -0.35
N ALA A 684 -2.32 -19.20 -0.93
CA ALA A 684 -2.84 -18.69 -2.19
C ALA A 684 -4.14 -17.90 -1.96
N ALA A 685 -4.23 -16.69 -2.51
CA ALA A 685 -5.46 -15.91 -2.54
C ALA A 685 -6.23 -16.22 -3.83
N GLY A 686 -7.35 -16.92 -3.70
CA GLY A 686 -8.20 -17.31 -4.83
C GLY A 686 -7.69 -18.49 -5.67
N ARG A 687 -8.56 -18.94 -6.55
CA ARG A 687 -8.32 -20.14 -7.36
C ARG A 687 -7.26 -19.93 -8.45
N SER A 688 -7.22 -18.74 -9.03
CA SER A 688 -6.21 -18.38 -10.04
C SER A 688 -4.81 -18.48 -9.48
N ASN A 689 -4.60 -17.91 -8.28
CA ASN A 689 -3.30 -17.95 -7.60
C ASN A 689 -2.97 -19.34 -7.05
N LEU A 690 -3.97 -20.12 -6.63
CA LEU A 690 -3.76 -21.53 -6.30
C LEU A 690 -3.11 -22.30 -7.47
N MET A 691 -3.58 -22.08 -8.70
CA MET A 691 -3.01 -22.75 -9.88
C MET A 691 -1.54 -22.36 -10.08
N VAL A 692 -1.21 -21.09 -10.01
CA VAL A 692 0.17 -20.62 -10.22
C VAL A 692 1.12 -21.00 -9.07
N MET A 693 0.62 -21.20 -7.85
CA MET A 693 1.42 -21.56 -6.68
C MET A 693 1.49 -23.09 -6.43
N TRP A 694 0.86 -23.89 -7.29
CA TRP A 694 0.72 -25.34 -7.08
C TRP A 694 2.04 -26.10 -7.19
N GLU A 695 2.93 -25.74 -8.12
CA GLU A 695 4.14 -26.51 -8.45
C GLU A 695 5.08 -26.74 -7.25
N PRO A 696 5.49 -25.71 -6.47
CA PRO A 696 6.35 -25.93 -5.31
C PRO A 696 5.69 -26.78 -4.23
N TYR A 697 4.40 -26.58 -3.97
CA TYR A 697 3.66 -27.39 -3.02
C TYR A 697 3.62 -28.86 -3.44
N ALA A 698 3.24 -29.14 -4.69
CA ALA A 698 3.16 -30.49 -5.22
C ALA A 698 4.54 -31.18 -5.27
N GLY A 699 5.57 -30.45 -5.71
CA GLY A 699 6.95 -30.94 -5.77
C GLY A 699 7.51 -31.27 -4.39
N LEU A 700 7.33 -30.42 -3.40
CA LEU A 700 7.78 -30.69 -2.02
C LEU A 700 7.04 -31.87 -1.40
N ARG A 701 5.74 -32.02 -1.67
CA ARG A 701 4.99 -33.21 -1.24
C ARG A 701 5.51 -34.48 -1.89
N TYR A 702 5.81 -34.44 -3.19
CA TYR A 702 6.38 -35.58 -3.89
C TYR A 702 7.75 -35.99 -3.29
N LEU A 703 8.53 -34.99 -2.86
CA LEU A 703 9.83 -35.19 -2.21
C LEU A 703 9.71 -35.50 -0.72
N HIS A 704 8.52 -35.75 -0.20
CA HIS A 704 8.22 -36.01 1.21
C HIS A 704 8.70 -34.92 2.18
N LYS A 705 8.75 -33.67 1.72
CA LYS A 705 9.16 -32.52 2.52
C LYS A 705 7.93 -31.89 3.20
N PRO A 706 8.06 -31.39 4.45
CA PRO A 706 6.92 -30.82 5.15
C PRO A 706 6.46 -29.55 4.45
N THR A 707 5.23 -29.58 3.95
CA THR A 707 4.59 -28.43 3.30
C THR A 707 3.10 -28.42 3.57
N GLU A 708 2.55 -27.26 3.84
CA GLU A 708 1.11 -26.99 4.01
C GLU A 708 0.65 -26.04 2.91
N LEU A 709 -0.58 -26.22 2.44
CA LEU A 709 -1.22 -25.32 1.48
C LEU A 709 -2.49 -24.76 2.10
N VAL A 710 -2.64 -23.45 2.10
CA VAL A 710 -3.84 -22.73 2.50
C VAL A 710 -4.39 -21.96 1.30
N LEU A 711 -5.67 -22.18 1.00
CA LEU A 711 -6.41 -21.40 0.03
C LEU A 711 -7.29 -20.38 0.77
N LEU A 712 -7.03 -19.11 0.58
CA LEU A 712 -7.89 -18.03 1.07
C LEU A 712 -9.05 -17.82 0.09
N ASN A 713 -10.26 -17.70 0.64
CA ASN A 713 -11.47 -17.48 -0.17
C ASN A 713 -11.63 -15.97 -0.50
N THR A 714 -10.69 -15.45 -1.25
CA THR A 714 -10.67 -14.05 -1.70
C THR A 714 -9.92 -13.97 -3.01
N ASP A 715 -10.18 -12.91 -3.77
CA ASP A 715 -9.40 -12.56 -4.95
C ASP A 715 -8.48 -11.35 -4.69
N GLU A 716 -8.43 -10.87 -3.44
CA GLU A 716 -7.60 -9.74 -3.06
C GLU A 716 -6.13 -10.13 -2.99
N HIS A 717 -5.28 -9.48 -3.77
CA HIS A 717 -3.83 -9.65 -3.70
C HIS A 717 -3.26 -9.00 -2.43
N VAL A 718 -3.65 -7.76 -2.14
CA VAL A 718 -3.39 -7.10 -0.87
C VAL A 718 -4.63 -7.23 -0.01
N LEU A 719 -4.54 -8.03 1.04
CA LEU A 719 -5.71 -8.37 1.86
C LEU A 719 -6.23 -7.17 2.65
N THR A 720 -7.50 -6.88 2.49
CA THR A 720 -8.21 -5.84 3.24
C THR A 720 -9.29 -6.43 4.15
N ASN A 721 -10.02 -7.45 3.69
CA ASN A 721 -11.08 -8.08 4.46
C ASN A 721 -10.58 -8.58 5.84
N PRO A 722 -11.22 -8.17 6.96
CA PRO A 722 -10.74 -8.48 8.31
C PRO A 722 -10.60 -9.98 8.62
N ALA A 723 -11.58 -10.80 8.25
CA ALA A 723 -11.54 -12.24 8.53
C ALA A 723 -10.45 -12.94 7.70
N VAL A 724 -10.28 -12.53 6.44
CA VAL A 724 -9.24 -13.09 5.56
C VAL A 724 -7.84 -12.66 6.03
N ARG A 725 -7.67 -11.40 6.45
CA ARG A 725 -6.45 -10.94 7.09
C ARG A 725 -6.14 -11.74 8.34
N LEU A 726 -7.13 -11.97 9.22
CA LEU A 726 -6.94 -12.75 10.43
C LEU A 726 -6.51 -14.19 10.12
N ALA A 727 -7.09 -14.82 9.10
CA ALA A 727 -6.71 -16.16 8.66
C ALA A 727 -5.28 -16.21 8.12
N SER A 728 -4.89 -15.23 7.28
CA SER A 728 -3.56 -15.16 6.67
C SER A 728 -2.47 -14.80 7.69
N GLN A 729 -2.61 -13.66 8.35
CA GLN A 729 -1.61 -13.14 9.29
C GLN A 729 -1.55 -13.99 10.59
N GLY A 730 -2.71 -14.40 11.12
CA GLY A 730 -2.80 -15.29 12.28
C GLY A 730 -2.19 -16.64 12.00
N GLY A 731 -2.46 -17.21 10.82
CA GLY A 731 -1.84 -18.45 10.36
C GLY A 731 -0.32 -18.36 10.27
N SER A 732 0.21 -17.20 9.83
CA SER A 732 1.66 -16.93 9.80
C SER A 732 2.26 -16.94 11.21
N VAL A 733 1.61 -16.26 12.18
CA VAL A 733 2.06 -16.23 13.58
C VAL A 733 2.07 -17.64 14.17
N ASP A 734 1.00 -18.40 13.97
CA ASP A 734 0.90 -19.78 14.46
C ASP A 734 1.99 -20.69 13.84
N TRP A 735 2.24 -20.56 12.52
CA TRP A 735 3.25 -21.32 11.81
C TRP A 735 4.64 -21.12 12.42
N PHE A 736 5.06 -19.88 12.61
CA PHE A 736 6.38 -19.59 13.16
C PHE A 736 6.49 -19.89 14.65
N ARG A 737 5.43 -19.74 15.46
CA ARG A 737 5.42 -20.22 16.85
C ARG A 737 5.63 -21.73 16.92
N PHE A 738 4.91 -22.48 16.09
CA PHE A 738 5.02 -23.95 16.08
C PHE A 738 6.42 -24.43 15.67
N TRP A 739 6.97 -23.90 14.56
CA TRP A 739 8.24 -24.39 14.03
C TRP A 739 9.48 -23.80 14.69
N LEU A 740 9.44 -22.56 15.18
CA LEU A 740 10.62 -21.91 15.76
C LEU A 740 10.67 -21.99 17.28
N LYS A 741 9.52 -22.20 17.94
CA LYS A 741 9.42 -22.16 19.41
C LYS A 741 8.83 -23.44 20.04
N ASP A 742 8.30 -24.35 19.23
CA ASP A 742 7.50 -25.51 19.71
C ASP A 742 6.28 -25.09 20.53
N GLU A 743 5.65 -23.97 20.20
CA GLU A 743 4.50 -23.41 20.88
C GLU A 743 3.23 -23.54 20.04
N GLU A 744 2.12 -23.86 20.68
CA GLU A 744 0.78 -23.92 20.09
C GLU A 744 -0.15 -22.90 20.75
N ASP A 745 -1.10 -22.39 19.99
CA ASP A 745 -2.21 -21.63 20.55
C ASP A 745 -3.19 -22.57 21.24
N SER A 746 -3.64 -22.21 22.43
CA SER A 746 -4.60 -23.01 23.19
C SER A 746 -6.04 -22.94 22.66
N ASP A 747 -6.30 -22.18 21.62
CA ASP A 747 -7.61 -22.07 20.98
C ASP A 747 -8.05 -23.44 20.42
N PRO A 748 -9.17 -24.02 20.91
CA PRO A 748 -9.66 -25.33 20.46
C PRO A 748 -9.94 -25.40 18.95
N ASP A 749 -10.31 -24.29 18.34
CA ASP A 749 -10.59 -24.21 16.88
C ASP A 749 -9.34 -24.48 16.04
N LYS A 750 -8.15 -24.24 16.60
CA LYS A 750 -6.85 -24.50 15.96
C LYS A 750 -6.34 -25.95 16.15
N ALA A 751 -6.98 -26.77 16.95
CA ALA A 751 -6.53 -28.15 17.25
C ALA A 751 -6.30 -29.00 15.97
N LYS A 752 -7.17 -28.85 14.96
CA LYS A 752 -7.01 -29.56 13.67
C LYS A 752 -5.79 -29.07 12.88
N GLN A 753 -5.45 -27.80 12.97
CA GLN A 753 -4.27 -27.21 12.35
C GLN A 753 -3.00 -27.81 12.93
N TYR A 754 -2.87 -27.79 14.24
CA TYR A 754 -1.69 -28.35 14.92
C TYR A 754 -1.57 -29.85 14.74
N ALA A 755 -2.68 -30.61 14.73
CA ALA A 755 -2.67 -32.03 14.43
C ALA A 755 -2.13 -32.35 13.02
N ARG A 756 -2.39 -31.49 12.01
CA ARG A 756 -1.78 -31.62 10.68
C ARG A 756 -0.28 -31.31 10.73
N TRP A 757 0.12 -30.26 11.42
CA TRP A 757 1.53 -29.85 11.51
C TRP A 757 2.41 -30.83 12.28
N HIS A 758 1.87 -31.48 13.30
CA HIS A 758 2.54 -32.62 13.95
C HIS A 758 2.81 -33.75 12.98
N LYS A 759 1.81 -34.13 12.15
CA LYS A 759 2.01 -35.15 11.11
C LYS A 759 3.07 -34.77 10.09
N LEU A 760 3.14 -33.50 9.69
CA LEU A 760 4.19 -33.00 8.80
C LEU A 760 5.57 -33.12 9.44
N ARG A 761 5.70 -32.79 10.73
CA ARG A 761 6.95 -32.89 11.48
C ARG A 761 7.40 -34.33 11.65
N ASP A 762 6.48 -35.24 11.98
CA ASP A 762 6.77 -36.66 12.19
C ASP A 762 7.18 -37.34 10.87
N SER A 763 6.54 -37.02 9.76
CA SER A 763 6.91 -37.58 8.44
C SER A 763 8.33 -37.18 8.03
N CYS A 764 8.74 -35.93 8.25
CA CYS A 764 10.10 -35.48 8.01
C CYS A 764 11.13 -36.24 8.84
N ALA A 765 10.83 -36.50 10.13
CA ALA A 765 11.76 -37.21 11.02
C ALA A 765 12.04 -38.67 10.58
N ILE A 766 11.09 -39.31 9.91
CA ILE A 766 11.23 -40.67 9.38
C ILE A 766 12.10 -40.67 8.11
N ASP A 767 11.82 -39.78 7.16
CA ASP A 767 12.53 -39.75 5.87
C ASP A 767 13.95 -39.17 5.98
N CYS A 768 14.17 -38.19 6.87
CA CYS A 768 15.50 -37.66 7.13
C CYS A 768 16.44 -38.74 7.73
N ARG A 769 15.90 -39.71 8.49
CA ARG A 769 16.69 -40.86 9.01
C ARG A 769 16.93 -41.93 7.93
N ALA A 770 16.06 -42.04 6.93
CA ALA A 770 16.22 -43.02 5.83
C ALA A 770 17.25 -42.55 4.79
N GLN A 771 17.39 -41.24 4.56
CA GLN A 771 18.38 -40.66 3.66
C GLN A 771 19.80 -40.56 4.25
N SER A 772 19.93 -40.71 5.56
CA SER A 772 21.25 -40.75 6.27
C SER A 772 21.82 -42.16 6.41
N ARG A 773 21.17 -43.15 5.83
CA ARG A 773 21.63 -44.55 5.70
C ARG A 773 21.92 -44.85 4.22
#